data_dd0dfcdcb2aec9ecc15e8b2be16254f6
#
_entry.id   dd0dfcdcb2aec9ecc15e8b2be16254f6
#
_cell.length_a   1.000
_cell.length_b   1.000
_cell.length_c   1.000
_cell.angle_alpha   90.00
_cell.angle_beta   90.00
_cell.angle_gamma   90.00
#
_symmetry.space_group_name_H-M   'P 1'
#
loop_
_entity.id
_entity.type
_entity.pdbx_description
1 polymer ?
#
loop_
_entity_poly.entity_id
_entity_poly.type
_entity_poly.pdbx_seq_one_letter_code
_entity_poly.pdbx_strand_id
1 'polypeptide(L)'
;MTEVEKKKIEYLIGIDLGHGETSAALCPTQWETPVEQLEAAKDLDMGGNKKVIPSAITILDNGNAYIGEAAFNPEILKQAEVRVCFKQAPQDVNGAAEQIMIRFMQEVYKRIRENNKATLTDDNHLVYIATPSGWDKPTQELYVEMARIAELPIAGVTKESRAAFVRAQHDVTSGLGQNINKGSIVFDMGSSTLDFTYMNKNLQGLIDHGYDCGASFIENKMYARQREECEAIRTFEAKYPKLTDYLVFEARKVKEQVYFDPTLKVKKTINFDDFIDDEELEDERVKLTYEPGELNKFLDENGYMASIENAMIDYKKNYIENQDIFGVFLTGGASRMDFIEDLVCKCWNVEPSQVYRDQDPSLTISQGVAEVARMDLRTEGMDEGLEEEINDFLEHKPTFDIFVEMFGHALWDKVTDDIGDTITAWKDANENSSINSLQSAISATVQESVAEFSSNAPAYVEESIKKSTESIRNKVESIVSVYSAQGVSTNLPNNVQVGEVNLGDLNMKSVLYGISEKLKTDSDGWGAAIGGAAVGGAVALLLGGPLTWLIGGGALLAKWMFGEEKTEAQKRAEAMNRKLTAEEREKVFRSIEKEWQSICDSVGTSIEQALTKDRSIKKSINRVAYEFMQTYKPQFGLRSPLFYSGHSTQRFFRPCSKAEDSLFHASIF
;
A
#
# COMPACT_ATOMS: atom_id res chain seq x y z
N MET A 1 -11.61 13.86 10.21
CA MET A 1 -13.04 14.27 9.98
C MET A 1 -13.96 13.19 10.50
N THR A 2 -15.13 13.56 11.04
CA THR A 2 -16.19 12.59 11.34
C THR A 2 -16.82 12.08 10.04
N GLU A 3 -17.43 10.89 10.04
CA GLU A 3 -18.13 10.38 8.85
C GLU A 3 -19.24 11.33 8.36
N VAL A 4 -19.88 12.06 9.26
CA VAL A 4 -20.91 13.05 8.91
C VAL A 4 -20.31 14.27 8.21
N GLU A 5 -19.12 14.71 8.62
CA GLU A 5 -18.38 15.80 7.96
C GLU A 5 -17.87 15.36 6.60
N LYS A 6 -17.36 14.14 6.48
CA LYS A 6 -16.91 13.55 5.20
C LYS A 6 -18.05 13.53 4.17
N LYS A 7 -19.24 13.11 4.56
CA LYS A 7 -20.40 13.02 3.65
C LYS A 7 -20.91 14.38 3.14
N LYS A 8 -20.49 15.49 3.73
CA LYS A 8 -20.75 16.84 3.21
C LYS A 8 -19.85 17.22 2.05
N ILE A 9 -18.71 16.55 1.93
CA ILE A 9 -17.78 16.80 0.83
C ILE A 9 -18.32 16.13 -0.42
N GLU A 10 -18.72 16.95 -1.37
CA GLU A 10 -19.26 16.52 -2.66
C GLU A 10 -18.16 16.42 -3.73
N TYR A 11 -17.11 17.23 -3.59
CA TYR A 11 -16.07 17.37 -4.60
C TYR A 11 -14.68 17.35 -4.02
N LEU A 12 -13.75 16.85 -4.82
CA LEU A 12 -12.32 16.92 -4.57
C LEU A 12 -11.64 17.65 -5.70
N ILE A 13 -10.83 18.62 -5.36
CA ILE A 13 -10.07 19.43 -6.30
C ILE A 13 -8.62 18.96 -6.28
N GLY A 14 -8.12 18.54 -7.43
CA GLY A 14 -6.70 18.31 -7.63
C GLY A 14 -6.06 19.53 -8.27
N ILE A 15 -5.02 20.09 -7.66
CA ILE A 15 -4.27 21.21 -8.20
C ILE A 15 -2.84 20.76 -8.50
N ASP A 16 -2.43 20.94 -9.74
CA ASP A 16 -1.03 20.89 -10.13
C ASP A 16 -0.49 22.32 -10.18
N LEU A 17 0.29 22.68 -9.16
CA LEU A 17 1.03 23.92 -9.09
C LEU A 17 2.41 23.70 -9.73
N GLY A 18 2.45 23.56 -11.06
CA GLY A 18 3.67 23.26 -11.78
C GLY A 18 4.66 24.45 -11.83
N HIS A 19 5.93 24.17 -12.12
CA HIS A 19 6.98 25.21 -12.25
C HIS A 19 6.71 26.17 -13.40
N GLY A 20 6.17 25.68 -14.52
CA GLY A 20 5.86 26.47 -15.69
C GLY A 20 4.38 26.77 -15.86
N GLU A 21 3.51 25.84 -15.53
CA GLU A 21 2.06 25.91 -15.71
C GLU A 21 1.35 25.41 -14.47
N THR A 22 0.13 25.92 -14.30
CA THR A 22 -0.77 25.49 -13.21
C THR A 22 -2.11 25.10 -13.80
N SER A 23 -2.63 23.94 -13.38
CA SER A 23 -3.93 23.43 -13.75
C SER A 23 -4.69 22.89 -12.54
N ALA A 24 -6.01 22.77 -12.68
CA ALA A 24 -6.86 22.18 -11.65
C ALA A 24 -7.97 21.32 -12.26
N ALA A 25 -8.32 20.25 -11.57
CA ALA A 25 -9.41 19.36 -11.93
C ALA A 25 -10.32 19.05 -10.75
N LEU A 26 -11.55 18.68 -11.04
CA LEU A 26 -12.60 18.36 -10.08
C LEU A 26 -13.01 16.90 -10.22
N CYS A 27 -13.14 16.23 -9.10
CA CYS A 27 -13.66 14.88 -9.03
C CYS A 27 -14.83 14.81 -8.03
N PRO A 28 -16.04 14.33 -8.42
CA PRO A 28 -17.10 14.12 -7.46
C PRO A 28 -16.76 12.95 -6.54
N THR A 29 -17.11 13.05 -5.25
CA THR A 29 -16.81 11.99 -4.25
C THR A 29 -17.60 10.72 -4.51
N GLN A 30 -18.86 10.85 -4.94
CA GLN A 30 -19.73 9.73 -5.32
C GLN A 30 -19.72 8.57 -4.31
N TRP A 31 -19.98 8.88 -3.01
CA TRP A 31 -19.81 7.96 -1.88
C TRP A 31 -20.46 6.59 -2.06
N GLU A 32 -21.66 6.53 -2.64
CA GLU A 32 -22.45 5.30 -2.79
C GLU A 32 -22.25 4.64 -4.18
N THR A 33 -21.45 5.24 -5.08
CA THR A 33 -21.26 4.73 -6.43
C THR A 33 -20.17 3.65 -6.43
N PRO A 34 -20.40 2.48 -7.06
CA PRO A 34 -19.34 1.47 -7.27
C PRO A 34 -18.14 2.07 -8.00
N VAL A 35 -16.94 1.57 -7.71
CA VAL A 35 -15.68 2.16 -8.22
C VAL A 35 -15.62 2.13 -9.74
N GLU A 36 -16.15 1.08 -10.37
CA GLU A 36 -16.17 0.90 -11.83
C GLU A 36 -17.09 1.87 -12.57
N GLN A 37 -17.95 2.59 -11.82
CA GLN A 37 -18.92 3.54 -12.34
C GLN A 37 -18.60 4.99 -11.96
N LEU A 38 -17.45 5.23 -11.33
CA LEU A 38 -17.02 6.56 -10.93
C LEU A 38 -16.75 7.42 -12.14
N GLU A 39 -17.23 8.67 -12.09
CA GLU A 39 -16.93 9.65 -13.15
C GLU A 39 -15.43 10.00 -13.12
N ALA A 40 -14.85 10.17 -14.29
CA ALA A 40 -13.50 10.71 -14.43
C ALA A 40 -13.43 12.16 -13.95
N ALA A 41 -12.25 12.60 -13.55
CA ALA A 41 -12.01 13.98 -13.18
C ALA A 41 -12.28 14.92 -14.37
N LYS A 42 -12.81 16.11 -14.08
CA LYS A 42 -13.14 17.16 -15.06
C LYS A 42 -12.27 18.38 -14.79
N ASP A 43 -11.78 18.99 -15.86
CA ASP A 43 -10.97 20.21 -15.75
C ASP A 43 -11.80 21.38 -15.23
N LEU A 44 -11.19 22.18 -14.37
CA LEU A 44 -11.77 23.41 -13.86
C LEU A 44 -11.41 24.61 -14.76
N ASP A 45 -12.30 25.58 -14.82
CA ASP A 45 -12.02 26.86 -15.48
C ASP A 45 -11.04 27.68 -14.62
N MET A 46 -9.85 27.91 -15.17
CA MET A 46 -8.79 28.70 -14.56
C MET A 46 -8.92 30.21 -14.95
N GLY A 47 -10.02 30.61 -15.59
CA GLY A 47 -10.33 31.95 -16.02
C GLY A 47 -10.41 32.10 -17.53
N GLY A 48 -11.55 32.63 -18.03
CA GLY A 48 -11.77 32.85 -19.46
C GLY A 48 -11.86 31.54 -20.27
N ASN A 49 -12.44 30.51 -19.71
CA ASN A 49 -12.51 29.14 -20.26
C ASN A 49 -11.15 28.48 -20.51
N LYS A 50 -10.08 28.92 -19.83
CA LYS A 50 -8.79 28.28 -19.89
C LYS A 50 -8.71 27.19 -18.80
N LYS A 51 -8.08 26.09 -19.14
CA LYS A 51 -7.85 24.96 -18.21
C LYS A 51 -6.46 25.04 -17.56
N VAL A 52 -5.54 25.72 -18.20
CA VAL A 52 -4.15 25.89 -17.78
C VAL A 52 -3.80 27.36 -17.81
N ILE A 53 -3.03 27.81 -16.81
CA ILE A 53 -2.46 29.16 -16.77
C ILE A 53 -0.94 29.08 -16.55
N PRO A 54 -0.17 30.03 -17.04
CA PRO A 54 1.25 30.17 -16.67
C PRO A 54 1.41 30.29 -15.15
N SER A 55 2.40 29.61 -14.56
CA SER A 55 2.82 29.82 -13.16
C SER A 55 3.61 31.13 -13.04
N ALA A 56 2.87 32.23 -13.11
CA ALA A 56 3.40 33.59 -13.07
C ALA A 56 2.57 34.46 -12.13
N ILE A 57 3.24 35.36 -11.41
CA ILE A 57 2.61 36.32 -10.50
C ILE A 57 3.29 37.67 -10.56
N THR A 58 2.50 38.75 -10.56
CA THR A 58 2.95 40.12 -10.33
C THR A 58 2.18 40.71 -9.17
N ILE A 59 2.87 41.24 -8.20
CA ILE A 59 2.30 41.85 -6.98
C ILE A 59 2.63 43.34 -6.99
N LEU A 60 1.60 44.19 -7.01
CA LEU A 60 1.74 45.61 -6.93
C LEU A 60 1.96 46.09 -5.51
N ASP A 61 2.51 47.30 -5.33
CA ASP A 61 2.74 47.92 -4.01
C ASP A 61 1.48 48.08 -3.16
N ASN A 62 0.31 48.17 -3.80
CA ASN A 62 -0.98 48.22 -3.11
C ASN A 62 -1.49 46.85 -2.62
N GLY A 63 -0.70 45.77 -2.82
CA GLY A 63 -1.03 44.40 -2.43
C GLY A 63 -1.89 43.64 -3.43
N ASN A 64 -2.34 44.24 -4.54
CA ASN A 64 -3.05 43.52 -5.58
C ASN A 64 -2.10 42.55 -6.31
N ALA A 65 -2.55 41.32 -6.52
CA ALA A 65 -1.79 40.31 -7.23
C ALA A 65 -2.50 39.91 -8.53
N TYR A 66 -1.71 39.70 -9.57
CA TYR A 66 -2.14 39.26 -10.89
C TYR A 66 -1.42 37.95 -11.20
N ILE A 67 -2.16 36.91 -11.60
CA ILE A 67 -1.58 35.59 -11.89
C ILE A 67 -1.89 35.15 -13.33
N GLY A 68 -1.11 34.18 -13.80
CA GLY A 68 -1.24 33.66 -15.16
C GLY A 68 -0.90 34.73 -16.20
N GLU A 69 -1.63 34.77 -17.30
CA GLU A 69 -1.39 35.75 -18.36
C GLU A 69 -1.62 37.22 -17.92
N ALA A 70 -2.46 37.42 -16.90
CA ALA A 70 -2.68 38.77 -16.38
C ALA A 70 -1.43 39.36 -15.71
N ALA A 71 -0.52 38.52 -15.23
CA ALA A 71 0.75 38.95 -14.67
C ALA A 71 1.68 39.60 -15.72
N PHE A 72 1.47 39.29 -17.00
CA PHE A 72 2.25 39.82 -18.12
C PHE A 72 1.55 40.97 -18.86
N ASN A 73 0.47 41.52 -18.28
CA ASN A 73 -0.17 42.67 -18.89
C ASN A 73 0.81 43.86 -18.90
N PRO A 74 1.04 44.52 -20.05
CA PRO A 74 1.95 45.66 -20.18
C PRO A 74 1.74 46.74 -19.12
N GLU A 75 0.50 47.11 -18.83
CA GLU A 75 0.18 48.11 -17.81
C GLU A 75 0.53 47.67 -16.38
N ILE A 76 0.59 46.36 -16.15
CA ILE A 76 1.01 45.78 -14.85
C ILE A 76 2.54 45.73 -14.78
N LEU A 77 3.21 45.32 -15.87
CA LEU A 77 4.68 45.25 -15.96
C LEU A 77 5.34 46.64 -15.80
N LYS A 78 4.68 47.72 -16.17
CA LYS A 78 5.15 49.09 -15.92
C LYS A 78 5.19 49.42 -14.40
N GLN A 79 4.42 48.72 -13.56
CA GLN A 79 4.28 49.05 -12.16
C GLN A 79 5.08 48.08 -11.24
N ALA A 80 5.23 46.84 -11.62
CA ALA A 80 5.93 45.83 -10.81
C ALA A 80 6.50 44.72 -11.67
N GLU A 81 7.47 44.02 -11.12
CA GLU A 81 8.11 42.86 -11.77
C GLU A 81 7.22 41.61 -11.76
N VAL A 82 7.25 40.86 -12.86
CA VAL A 82 6.65 39.52 -12.93
C VAL A 82 7.63 38.49 -12.33
N ARG A 83 7.09 37.54 -11.62
CA ARG A 83 7.82 36.37 -11.11
C ARG A 83 7.33 35.12 -11.83
N VAL A 84 8.26 34.36 -12.38
CA VAL A 84 8.05 33.04 -12.99
C VAL A 84 9.04 32.05 -12.39
N CYS A 85 8.85 30.77 -12.63
CA CYS A 85 9.80 29.72 -12.20
C CYS A 85 10.15 29.75 -10.70
N PHE A 86 9.23 30.18 -9.85
CA PHE A 86 9.44 30.37 -8.43
C PHE A 86 9.15 29.14 -7.57
N LYS A 87 8.55 28.05 -8.14
CA LYS A 87 8.32 26.81 -7.39
C LYS A 87 9.66 26.14 -7.09
N GLN A 88 9.99 26.04 -5.81
CA GLN A 88 11.19 25.38 -5.29
C GLN A 88 10.80 24.51 -4.09
N ALA A 89 11.70 23.63 -3.65
CA ALA A 89 11.45 22.85 -2.46
C ALA A 89 11.33 23.76 -1.22
N PRO A 90 10.30 23.61 -0.39
CA PRO A 90 10.03 24.49 0.74
C PRO A 90 11.20 24.72 1.70
N GLN A 91 12.07 23.70 1.88
CA GLN A 91 13.25 23.85 2.72
C GLN A 91 14.34 24.76 2.12
N ASP A 92 14.31 24.97 0.80
CA ASP A 92 15.30 25.76 0.08
C ASP A 92 14.90 27.22 -0.09
N VAL A 93 13.67 27.55 0.30
CA VAL A 93 13.12 28.90 0.21
C VAL A 93 12.83 29.48 1.59
N ASN A 94 12.96 30.82 1.68
CA ASN A 94 12.60 31.56 2.88
C ASN A 94 12.20 33.00 2.51
N GLY A 95 11.58 33.71 3.46
CA GLY A 95 11.26 35.11 3.33
C GLY A 95 10.41 35.44 2.09
N ALA A 96 10.92 36.29 1.19
CA ALA A 96 10.16 36.79 0.04
C ALA A 96 9.79 35.69 -0.98
N ALA A 97 10.67 34.72 -1.21
CA ALA A 97 10.41 33.61 -2.15
C ALA A 97 9.28 32.70 -1.62
N GLU A 98 9.28 32.40 -0.33
CA GLU A 98 8.21 31.64 0.32
C GLU A 98 6.87 32.39 0.22
N GLN A 99 6.87 33.69 0.50
CA GLN A 99 5.66 34.52 0.41
C GLN A 99 5.07 34.59 -1.00
N ILE A 100 5.92 34.57 -2.02
CA ILE A 100 5.48 34.51 -3.43
C ILE A 100 4.75 33.20 -3.70
N MET A 101 5.29 32.06 -3.26
CA MET A 101 4.65 30.76 -3.42
C MET A 101 3.30 30.70 -2.70
N ILE A 102 3.24 31.14 -1.44
CA ILE A 102 2.00 31.19 -0.65
C ILE A 102 0.96 32.10 -1.35
N ARG A 103 1.38 33.30 -1.76
CA ARG A 103 0.47 34.24 -2.43
C ARG A 103 -0.05 33.70 -3.76
N PHE A 104 0.79 33.02 -4.52
CA PHE A 104 0.35 32.37 -5.76
C PHE A 104 -0.69 31.28 -5.49
N MET A 105 -0.47 30.39 -4.52
CA MET A 105 -1.44 29.37 -4.11
C MET A 105 -2.79 30.02 -3.74
N GLN A 106 -2.76 31.08 -2.97
CA GLN A 106 -3.97 31.81 -2.53
C GLN A 106 -4.75 32.38 -3.73
N GLU A 107 -4.07 33.04 -4.67
CA GLU A 107 -4.71 33.63 -5.86
C GLU A 107 -5.20 32.56 -6.84
N VAL A 108 -4.49 31.44 -6.97
CA VAL A 108 -4.95 30.28 -7.77
C VAL A 108 -6.24 29.72 -7.18
N TYR A 109 -6.28 29.44 -5.89
CA TYR A 109 -7.47 28.91 -5.25
C TYR A 109 -8.65 29.87 -5.31
N LYS A 110 -8.44 31.15 -5.07
CA LYS A 110 -9.44 32.20 -5.23
C LYS A 110 -10.00 32.21 -6.65
N ARG A 111 -9.15 32.17 -7.69
CA ARG A 111 -9.53 32.12 -9.10
C ARG A 111 -10.35 30.88 -9.41
N ILE A 112 -9.95 29.70 -8.95
CA ILE A 112 -10.71 28.46 -9.11
C ILE A 112 -12.13 28.64 -8.56
N ARG A 113 -12.29 29.16 -7.35
CA ARG A 113 -13.59 29.38 -6.73
C ARG A 113 -14.46 30.39 -7.47
N GLU A 114 -13.88 31.51 -7.90
CA GLU A 114 -14.60 32.56 -8.60
C GLU A 114 -15.14 32.11 -9.96
N ASN A 115 -14.37 31.31 -10.70
CA ASN A 115 -14.78 30.84 -12.02
C ASN A 115 -15.69 29.60 -11.97
N ASN A 116 -15.67 28.84 -10.88
CA ASN A 116 -16.45 27.61 -10.73
C ASN A 116 -17.50 27.70 -9.60
N LYS A 117 -17.94 28.90 -9.25
CA LYS A 117 -18.89 29.17 -8.15
C LYS A 117 -20.25 28.51 -8.28
N ALA A 118 -20.63 28.06 -9.48
CA ALA A 118 -21.87 27.32 -9.69
C ALA A 118 -21.79 25.89 -9.09
N THR A 119 -20.60 25.35 -8.96
CA THR A 119 -20.35 23.99 -8.46
C THR A 119 -19.70 24.00 -7.08
N LEU A 120 -18.78 24.96 -6.82
CA LEU A 120 -17.99 25.03 -5.59
C LEU A 120 -18.59 26.01 -4.60
N THR A 121 -18.96 25.52 -3.41
CA THR A 121 -19.36 26.31 -2.25
C THR A 121 -18.27 26.33 -1.18
N ASP A 122 -18.47 27.04 -0.08
CA ASP A 122 -17.45 27.16 0.96
C ASP A 122 -17.11 25.82 1.65
N ASP A 123 -18.10 24.93 1.75
CA ASP A 123 -17.99 23.73 2.60
C ASP A 123 -18.15 22.41 1.85
N ASN A 124 -18.28 22.43 0.50
CA ASN A 124 -18.60 21.20 -0.25
C ASN A 124 -17.39 20.53 -0.91
N HIS A 125 -16.17 21.04 -0.70
CA HIS A 125 -14.99 20.49 -1.35
C HIS A 125 -13.74 20.53 -0.48
N LEU A 126 -12.80 19.64 -0.83
CA LEU A 126 -11.44 19.63 -0.27
C LEU A 126 -10.42 19.70 -1.42
N VAL A 127 -9.22 20.15 -1.10
CA VAL A 127 -8.13 20.33 -2.06
C VAL A 127 -7.01 19.33 -1.79
N TYR A 128 -6.46 18.77 -2.86
CA TYR A 128 -5.20 18.04 -2.90
C TYR A 128 -4.25 18.78 -3.85
N ILE A 129 -2.97 18.75 -3.55
CA ILE A 129 -1.92 19.35 -4.39
C ILE A 129 -0.89 18.30 -4.80
N ALA A 130 -0.31 18.49 -5.99
CA ALA A 130 0.78 17.66 -6.47
C ALA A 130 2.14 18.13 -5.96
N THR A 131 3.03 17.17 -5.71
CA THR A 131 4.43 17.44 -5.39
C THR A 131 5.35 16.66 -6.33
N PRO A 132 6.51 17.21 -6.69
CA PRO A 132 7.53 16.47 -7.42
C PRO A 132 7.86 15.13 -6.77
N SER A 133 8.12 14.11 -7.57
CA SER A 133 8.36 12.73 -7.10
C SER A 133 9.60 12.62 -6.21
N GLY A 134 10.59 13.50 -6.41
CA GLY A 134 11.82 13.57 -5.61
C GLY A 134 11.67 14.20 -4.21
N TRP A 135 10.54 14.83 -3.90
CA TRP A 135 10.36 15.45 -2.59
C TRP A 135 10.07 14.40 -1.51
N ASP A 136 10.84 14.46 -0.42
CA ASP A 136 10.64 13.63 0.74
C ASP A 136 9.43 14.09 1.58
N LYS A 137 9.07 13.28 2.58
CA LYS A 137 7.91 13.57 3.42
C LYS A 137 8.01 14.89 4.19
N PRO A 138 9.14 15.25 4.85
CA PRO A 138 9.27 16.54 5.50
C PRO A 138 9.04 17.71 4.55
N THR A 139 9.57 17.64 3.33
CA THR A 139 9.34 18.65 2.28
C THR A 139 7.88 18.77 1.90
N GLN A 140 7.19 17.64 1.74
CA GLN A 140 5.76 17.60 1.45
C GLN A 140 4.92 18.21 2.60
N GLU A 141 5.27 17.92 3.84
CA GLU A 141 4.59 18.49 5.02
C GLU A 141 4.73 20.02 5.09
N LEU A 142 5.91 20.55 4.78
CA LEU A 142 6.13 22.00 4.68
C LEU A 142 5.28 22.61 3.55
N TYR A 143 5.19 21.93 2.40
CA TYR A 143 4.39 22.41 1.28
C TYR A 143 2.88 22.44 1.59
N VAL A 144 2.40 21.44 2.31
CA VAL A 144 1.02 21.43 2.84
C VAL A 144 0.79 22.59 3.81
N GLU A 145 1.78 22.90 4.65
CA GLU A 145 1.67 24.04 5.58
C GLU A 145 1.59 25.39 4.83
N MET A 146 2.38 25.55 3.78
CA MET A 146 2.28 26.73 2.90
C MET A 146 0.88 26.85 2.26
N ALA A 147 0.31 25.73 1.79
CA ALA A 147 -1.04 25.72 1.24
C ALA A 147 -2.11 26.06 2.30
N ARG A 148 -1.88 25.65 3.54
CA ARG A 148 -2.77 26.00 4.66
C ARG A 148 -2.67 27.48 5.01
N ILE A 149 -1.47 28.07 5.02
CA ILE A 149 -1.26 29.52 5.20
C ILE A 149 -1.93 30.29 4.06
N ALA A 150 -1.96 29.73 2.85
CA ALA A 150 -2.67 30.28 1.70
C ALA A 150 -4.20 30.07 1.75
N GLU A 151 -4.74 29.58 2.87
CA GLU A 151 -6.17 29.36 3.14
C GLU A 151 -6.85 28.33 2.20
N LEU A 152 -6.10 27.40 1.65
CA LEU A 152 -6.67 26.27 0.92
C LEU A 152 -7.30 25.27 1.90
N PRO A 153 -8.50 24.70 1.64
CA PRO A 153 -9.08 23.61 2.41
C PRO A 153 -8.33 22.29 2.08
N ILE A 154 -7.02 22.30 2.39
CA ILE A 154 -6.10 21.23 2.02
C ILE A 154 -6.35 19.98 2.87
N ALA A 155 -6.64 18.86 2.21
CA ALA A 155 -6.84 17.56 2.84
C ALA A 155 -5.65 16.63 2.66
N GLY A 156 -4.82 16.85 1.63
CA GLY A 156 -3.67 16.00 1.41
C GLY A 156 -2.79 16.44 0.24
N VAL A 157 -1.76 15.67 0.04
CA VAL A 157 -0.75 15.85 -1.01
C VAL A 157 -0.46 14.50 -1.66
N THR A 158 -0.15 14.51 -2.94
CA THR A 158 0.28 13.31 -3.65
C THR A 158 1.44 13.63 -4.58
N LYS A 159 2.24 12.61 -4.91
CA LYS A 159 3.32 12.75 -5.88
C LYS A 159 2.75 12.88 -7.29
N GLU A 160 3.39 13.71 -8.13
CA GLU A 160 3.08 13.87 -9.56
C GLU A 160 3.09 12.51 -10.28
N SER A 161 4.08 11.65 -9.98
CA SER A 161 4.17 10.29 -10.54
C SER A 161 2.96 9.40 -10.21
N ARG A 162 2.48 9.45 -8.97
CA ARG A 162 1.28 8.69 -8.57
C ARG A 162 0.04 9.20 -9.30
N ALA A 163 -0.11 10.51 -9.39
CA ALA A 163 -1.23 11.14 -10.08
C ALA A 163 -1.24 10.78 -11.58
N ALA A 164 -0.10 10.91 -12.25
CA ALA A 164 0.07 10.53 -13.64
C ALA A 164 -0.27 9.06 -13.88
N PHE A 165 0.19 8.19 -12.98
CA PHE A 165 -0.08 6.77 -13.05
C PHE A 165 -1.58 6.44 -12.92
N VAL A 166 -2.26 6.97 -11.92
CA VAL A 166 -3.72 6.78 -11.72
C VAL A 166 -4.48 7.28 -12.95
N ARG A 167 -4.10 8.43 -13.50
CA ARG A 167 -4.71 8.96 -14.72
C ARG A 167 -4.50 8.06 -15.94
N ALA A 168 -3.28 7.56 -16.13
CA ALA A 168 -2.95 6.65 -17.23
C ALA A 168 -3.76 5.34 -17.19
N GLN A 169 -4.12 4.87 -16.01
CA GLN A 169 -4.98 3.70 -15.84
C GLN A 169 -6.42 3.95 -16.26
N HIS A 170 -6.94 5.13 -16.04
CA HIS A 170 -8.29 5.53 -16.43
C HIS A 170 -8.39 5.90 -17.93
N ASP A 171 -7.26 6.10 -18.61
CA ASP A 171 -7.29 6.35 -20.04
C ASP A 171 -7.55 5.06 -20.84
N VAL A 172 -8.83 4.75 -20.99
CA VAL A 172 -9.30 3.61 -21.81
C VAL A 172 -8.96 3.76 -23.29
N THR A 173 -8.63 4.97 -23.74
CA THR A 173 -8.42 5.26 -25.17
C THR A 173 -7.01 4.86 -25.62
N SER A 174 -6.04 4.91 -24.74
CA SER A 174 -4.65 4.54 -25.05
C SER A 174 -4.39 3.04 -25.15
N GLY A 175 -5.29 2.19 -24.63
CA GLY A 175 -5.05 0.75 -24.51
C GLY A 175 -3.98 0.37 -23.46
N LEU A 176 -3.31 1.35 -22.88
CA LEU A 176 -2.30 1.15 -21.84
C LEU A 176 -2.96 0.75 -20.51
N GLY A 177 -4.12 1.33 -20.17
CA GLY A 177 -4.78 1.17 -18.88
C GLY A 177 -4.93 -0.28 -18.42
N GLN A 178 -5.25 -1.21 -19.32
CA GLN A 178 -5.35 -2.63 -19.02
C GLN A 178 -3.99 -3.33 -18.80
N ASN A 179 -2.92 -2.75 -19.30
CA ASN A 179 -1.58 -3.36 -19.37
C ASN A 179 -0.54 -2.63 -18.52
N ILE A 180 -0.88 -1.46 -17.96
CA ILE A 180 0.06 -0.59 -17.23
C ILE A 180 0.79 -1.34 -16.10
N ASN A 181 0.12 -2.29 -15.47
CA ASN A 181 0.68 -3.11 -14.39
C ASN A 181 1.65 -4.21 -14.84
N LYS A 182 1.85 -4.40 -16.16
CA LYS A 182 2.76 -5.45 -16.67
C LYS A 182 4.22 -5.03 -16.69
N GLY A 183 4.52 -3.77 -16.48
CA GLY A 183 5.84 -3.17 -16.54
C GLY A 183 5.79 -1.94 -17.45
N SER A 184 5.40 -0.78 -16.90
CA SER A 184 5.25 0.45 -17.66
C SER A 184 5.98 1.60 -17.02
N ILE A 185 6.41 2.55 -17.84
CA ILE A 185 7.06 3.78 -17.38
C ILE A 185 6.10 4.94 -17.62
N VAL A 186 5.89 5.76 -16.61
CA VAL A 186 5.43 7.14 -16.78
C VAL A 186 6.64 8.01 -17.03
N PHE A 187 6.66 8.69 -18.16
CA PHE A 187 7.64 9.68 -18.57
C PHE A 187 6.99 11.05 -18.41
N ASP A 188 7.31 11.74 -17.33
CA ASP A 188 6.77 13.07 -17.06
C ASP A 188 7.81 14.14 -17.34
N MET A 189 7.56 14.95 -18.38
CA MET A 189 8.45 16.02 -18.78
C MET A 189 7.83 17.38 -18.51
N GLY A 190 8.17 17.92 -17.36
CA GLY A 190 7.76 19.24 -16.90
C GLY A 190 8.69 20.36 -17.38
N SER A 191 8.46 21.55 -16.85
CA SER A 191 9.32 22.71 -17.09
C SER A 191 10.64 22.60 -16.32
N SER A 192 10.65 22.10 -15.10
CA SER A 192 11.82 22.03 -14.22
C SER A 192 12.56 20.70 -14.33
N THR A 193 11.82 19.61 -14.32
CA THR A 193 12.34 18.24 -14.19
C THR A 193 11.85 17.33 -15.29
N LEU A 194 12.58 16.24 -15.48
CA LEU A 194 12.18 15.05 -16.21
C LEU A 194 12.11 13.90 -15.22
N ASP A 195 10.92 13.41 -14.96
CA ASP A 195 10.66 12.38 -13.96
C ASP A 195 10.27 11.06 -14.62
N PHE A 196 10.88 9.97 -14.14
CA PHE A 196 10.53 8.61 -14.56
C PHE A 196 9.96 7.82 -13.40
N THR A 197 8.88 7.10 -13.68
CA THR A 197 8.23 6.22 -12.72
C THR A 197 7.95 4.88 -13.36
N TYR A 198 8.59 3.83 -12.89
CA TYR A 198 8.33 2.47 -13.35
C TYR A 198 7.41 1.73 -12.39
N MET A 199 6.45 1.00 -12.93
CA MET A 199 5.58 0.09 -12.20
C MET A 199 5.48 -1.28 -12.86
N ASN A 200 5.47 -2.31 -12.02
CA ASN A 200 5.16 -3.67 -12.40
C ASN A 200 4.34 -4.31 -11.27
N LYS A 201 3.33 -5.11 -11.61
CA LYS A 201 2.46 -5.81 -10.63
C LYS A 201 3.22 -6.66 -9.59
N ASN A 202 4.45 -7.04 -9.88
CA ASN A 202 5.29 -7.86 -9.00
C ASN A 202 6.16 -7.01 -8.06
N LEU A 203 6.14 -5.66 -8.20
CA LEU A 203 6.91 -4.76 -7.35
C LEU A 203 6.05 -4.27 -6.18
N GLN A 204 6.68 -4.10 -5.03
CA GLN A 204 6.07 -3.53 -3.83
C GLN A 204 6.08 -1.98 -3.84
N GLY A 205 5.95 -1.36 -5.00
CA GLY A 205 5.94 0.10 -5.10
C GLY A 205 6.32 0.62 -6.48
N LEU A 206 6.31 1.94 -6.61
CA LEU A 206 6.82 2.64 -7.78
C LEU A 206 8.32 2.84 -7.64
N ILE A 207 9.05 2.74 -8.75
CA ILE A 207 10.46 3.14 -8.81
C ILE A 207 10.49 4.51 -9.44
N ASP A 208 10.60 5.55 -8.61
CA ASP A 208 10.63 6.96 -9.03
C ASP A 208 12.04 7.49 -9.08
N HIS A 209 12.38 8.24 -10.12
CA HIS A 209 13.58 9.07 -10.14
C HIS A 209 13.43 10.28 -11.05
N GLY A 210 13.89 11.46 -10.59
CA GLY A 210 13.85 12.73 -11.30
C GLY A 210 15.23 13.22 -11.72
N TYR A 211 15.28 13.94 -12.85
CA TYR A 211 16.48 14.55 -13.43
C TYR A 211 16.25 16.03 -13.70
N ASP A 212 17.27 16.86 -13.46
CA ASP A 212 17.25 18.31 -13.69
C ASP A 212 17.45 18.66 -15.17
N CYS A 213 16.62 18.12 -16.05
CA CYS A 213 16.65 18.38 -17.48
C CYS A 213 15.28 18.73 -18.06
N GLY A 214 14.50 19.51 -17.30
CA GLY A 214 13.20 20.00 -17.75
C GLY A 214 13.27 21.01 -18.90
N ALA A 215 12.12 21.34 -19.47
CA ALA A 215 12.02 22.11 -20.69
C ALA A 215 12.34 23.61 -20.55
N SER A 216 12.47 24.14 -19.33
CA SER A 216 12.95 25.51 -19.09
C SER A 216 14.38 25.76 -19.55
N PHE A 217 15.16 24.70 -19.70
CA PHE A 217 16.46 24.80 -20.36
C PHE A 217 16.37 25.44 -21.75
N ILE A 218 15.32 25.13 -22.49
CA ILE A 218 15.14 25.56 -23.89
C ILE A 218 14.96 27.07 -23.96
N GLU A 219 13.94 27.62 -23.27
CA GLU A 219 13.69 29.07 -23.29
C GLU A 219 14.84 29.88 -22.72
N ASN A 220 15.53 29.35 -21.71
CA ASN A 220 16.73 29.98 -21.16
C ASN A 220 17.88 30.02 -22.20
N LYS A 221 18.07 28.96 -22.95
CA LYS A 221 19.06 28.93 -24.04
C LYS A 221 18.67 29.79 -25.22
N MET A 222 17.37 29.83 -25.57
CA MET A 222 16.83 30.74 -26.60
C MET A 222 17.06 32.21 -26.20
N TYR A 223 16.78 32.54 -24.93
CA TYR A 223 17.02 33.87 -24.39
C TYR A 223 18.53 34.22 -24.40
N ALA A 224 19.39 33.32 -23.94
CA ALA A 224 20.84 33.52 -23.95
C ALA A 224 21.38 33.80 -25.39
N ARG A 225 20.93 33.04 -26.38
CA ARG A 225 21.25 33.29 -27.77
C ARG A 225 20.80 34.70 -28.23
N GLN A 226 19.57 35.10 -27.93
CA GLN A 226 19.05 36.43 -28.27
C GLN A 226 19.84 37.55 -27.59
N ARG A 227 20.24 37.33 -26.30
CA ARG A 227 21.09 38.24 -25.54
C ARG A 227 22.46 38.48 -26.21
N GLU A 228 23.05 37.41 -26.77
CA GLU A 228 24.32 37.51 -27.51
C GLU A 228 24.17 38.26 -28.83
N GLU A 229 23.08 38.03 -29.59
CA GLU A 229 22.82 38.55 -30.91
C GLU A 229 22.25 39.98 -30.93
N CYS A 230 21.60 40.42 -29.81
CA CYS A 230 20.87 41.69 -29.77
C CYS A 230 21.39 42.61 -28.66
N GLU A 231 21.91 43.81 -29.05
CA GLU A 231 22.42 44.79 -28.08
C GLU A 231 21.29 45.41 -27.24
N ALA A 232 20.11 45.63 -27.83
CA ALA A 232 18.96 46.17 -27.11
C ALA A 232 18.54 45.29 -25.91
N ILE A 233 18.69 43.95 -26.00
CA ILE A 233 18.42 43.06 -24.87
C ILE A 233 19.45 43.29 -23.72
N ARG A 234 20.71 43.50 -24.07
CA ARG A 234 21.74 43.77 -23.06
C ARG A 234 21.53 45.12 -22.35
N THR A 235 21.15 46.12 -23.11
CA THR A 235 20.75 47.44 -22.58
C THR A 235 19.53 47.35 -21.69
N PHE A 236 18.51 46.60 -22.15
CA PHE A 236 17.30 46.35 -21.39
C PHE A 236 17.60 45.61 -20.08
N GLU A 237 18.38 44.50 -20.12
CA GLU A 237 18.75 43.72 -18.92
C GLU A 237 19.51 44.58 -17.90
N ALA A 238 20.41 45.46 -18.36
CA ALA A 238 21.16 46.35 -17.50
C ALA A 238 20.28 47.39 -16.78
N LYS A 239 19.25 47.90 -17.45
CA LYS A 239 18.32 48.91 -16.91
C LYS A 239 17.16 48.28 -16.12
N TYR A 240 16.62 47.15 -16.62
CA TYR A 240 15.40 46.50 -16.13
C TYR A 240 15.63 45.01 -15.80
N PRO A 241 16.61 44.67 -14.94
CA PRO A 241 16.94 43.26 -14.65
C PRO A 241 15.76 42.47 -14.11
N LYS A 242 14.80 43.13 -13.48
CA LYS A 242 13.59 42.54 -12.91
C LYS A 242 12.52 42.15 -13.96
N LEU A 243 12.65 42.62 -15.20
CA LEU A 243 11.75 42.28 -16.28
C LEU A 243 12.34 41.23 -17.26
N THR A 244 13.52 40.70 -16.95
CA THR A 244 14.17 39.64 -17.75
C THR A 244 13.27 38.40 -17.89
N ASP A 245 12.56 38.04 -16.83
CA ASP A 245 11.65 36.90 -16.81
C ASP A 245 10.52 37.03 -17.87
N TYR A 246 10.13 38.28 -18.22
CA TYR A 246 9.18 38.51 -19.30
C TYR A 246 9.74 38.08 -20.65
N LEU A 247 11.00 38.38 -20.96
CA LEU A 247 11.63 37.99 -22.23
C LEU A 247 11.82 36.45 -22.31
N VAL A 248 12.19 35.81 -21.22
CA VAL A 248 12.25 34.36 -21.13
C VAL A 248 10.87 33.72 -21.37
N PHE A 249 9.83 34.31 -20.80
CA PHE A 249 8.47 33.83 -21.01
C PHE A 249 8.01 34.02 -22.49
N GLU A 250 8.39 35.09 -23.15
CA GLU A 250 8.12 35.26 -24.58
C GLU A 250 8.90 34.24 -25.43
N ALA A 251 10.13 33.89 -25.07
CA ALA A 251 10.86 32.79 -25.70
C ALA A 251 10.15 31.45 -25.51
N ARG A 252 9.61 31.18 -24.29
CA ARG A 252 8.79 30.00 -24.01
C ARG A 252 7.57 29.93 -24.95
N LYS A 253 6.82 31.00 -25.13
CA LYS A 253 5.67 31.02 -26.07
C LYS A 253 6.09 30.68 -27.50
N VAL A 254 7.26 31.15 -27.93
CA VAL A 254 7.80 30.78 -29.23
C VAL A 254 8.12 29.31 -29.32
N LYS A 255 8.77 28.76 -28.30
CA LYS A 255 9.03 27.31 -28.20
C LYS A 255 7.73 26.49 -28.30
N GLU A 256 6.70 26.86 -27.54
CA GLU A 256 5.41 26.19 -27.55
C GLU A 256 4.76 26.23 -28.94
N GLN A 257 4.83 27.37 -29.65
CA GLN A 257 4.34 27.48 -31.02
C GLN A 257 5.09 26.61 -32.02
N VAL A 258 6.44 26.52 -31.89
CA VAL A 258 7.27 25.63 -32.72
C VAL A 258 6.85 24.17 -32.54
N TYR A 259 6.60 23.72 -31.32
CA TYR A 259 6.22 22.33 -31.07
C TYR A 259 4.72 22.06 -31.21
N PHE A 260 3.89 23.10 -31.27
CA PHE A 260 2.49 22.95 -31.68
C PHE A 260 2.34 22.59 -33.17
N ASP A 261 3.13 23.21 -34.03
CA ASP A 261 3.24 22.82 -35.43
C ASP A 261 4.69 22.99 -35.94
N PRO A 262 5.49 21.89 -35.85
CA PRO A 262 6.91 21.92 -36.21
C PRO A 262 7.16 22.14 -37.71
N THR A 263 6.12 22.15 -38.57
CA THR A 263 6.20 22.38 -40.00
C THR A 263 6.14 23.86 -40.35
N LEU A 264 5.74 24.70 -39.41
CA LEU A 264 5.57 26.14 -39.63
C LEU A 264 6.79 26.94 -39.16
N LYS A 265 7.02 28.04 -39.91
CA LYS A 265 7.93 29.08 -39.45
C LYS A 265 7.26 29.92 -38.38
N VAL A 266 7.87 29.99 -37.20
CA VAL A 266 7.41 30.84 -36.11
C VAL A 266 8.17 32.16 -36.11
N LYS A 267 7.44 33.27 -35.98
CA LYS A 267 8.00 34.61 -35.85
C LYS A 267 7.25 35.42 -34.81
N LYS A 268 7.97 35.88 -33.80
CA LYS A 268 7.49 36.80 -32.78
C LYS A 268 8.33 38.06 -32.73
N THR A 269 7.67 39.22 -32.63
CA THR A 269 8.32 40.50 -32.37
C THR A 269 7.88 41.01 -31.01
N ILE A 270 8.84 41.44 -30.20
CA ILE A 270 8.65 42.03 -28.87
C ILE A 270 9.13 43.49 -28.99
N ASN A 271 8.24 44.46 -28.81
CA ASN A 271 8.59 45.87 -28.76
C ASN A 271 8.75 46.30 -27.31
N PHE A 272 9.82 46.98 -26.98
CA PHE A 272 10.05 47.43 -25.58
C PHE A 272 9.04 48.51 -25.17
N ASP A 273 8.59 49.38 -26.08
CA ASP A 273 7.56 50.41 -25.81
C ASP A 273 6.25 49.86 -25.27
N ASP A 274 5.97 48.58 -25.55
CA ASP A 274 4.71 47.98 -25.10
C ASP A 274 4.65 47.88 -23.54
N PHE A 275 5.84 47.83 -22.84
CA PHE A 275 5.88 47.57 -21.39
C PHE A 275 6.91 48.38 -20.61
N ILE A 276 7.69 49.24 -21.23
CA ILE A 276 8.56 50.23 -20.59
C ILE A 276 8.43 51.59 -21.28
N ASP A 277 8.70 52.64 -20.50
CA ASP A 277 8.79 53.99 -21.04
C ASP A 277 10.28 54.47 -20.87
N ASP A 278 11.08 54.25 -21.96
CA ASP A 278 12.54 54.53 -21.96
C ASP A 278 12.98 55.00 -23.31
N GLU A 279 13.43 56.29 -23.42
CA GLU A 279 13.83 56.92 -24.67
C GLU A 279 14.99 56.21 -25.39
N GLU A 280 15.87 55.48 -24.70
CA GLU A 280 16.99 54.74 -25.31
C GLU A 280 16.54 53.41 -25.93
N LEU A 281 15.43 52.85 -25.46
CA LEU A 281 14.87 51.59 -25.91
C LEU A 281 13.58 51.82 -26.77
N GLU A 282 13.15 53.07 -26.87
CA GLU A 282 12.06 53.46 -27.80
C GLU A 282 12.42 53.04 -29.21
N ASP A 283 11.49 52.48 -29.96
CA ASP A 283 11.70 51.90 -31.28
C ASP A 283 12.53 50.60 -31.35
N GLU A 284 13.17 50.18 -30.25
CA GLU A 284 13.92 48.92 -30.21
C GLU A 284 13.00 47.71 -30.09
N ARG A 285 13.38 46.64 -30.79
CA ARG A 285 12.57 45.42 -30.83
C ARG A 285 13.41 44.16 -30.95
N VAL A 286 12.93 43.11 -30.31
CA VAL A 286 13.52 41.76 -30.37
C VAL A 286 12.68 40.92 -31.36
N LYS A 287 13.37 40.19 -32.24
CA LYS A 287 12.71 39.27 -33.18
C LYS A 287 13.16 37.84 -32.89
N LEU A 288 12.22 37.03 -32.50
CA LEU A 288 12.40 35.58 -32.32
C LEU A 288 11.85 34.92 -33.63
N THR A 289 12.71 34.29 -34.39
CA THR A 289 12.33 33.63 -35.64
C THR A 289 12.97 32.25 -35.67
N TYR A 290 12.16 31.22 -35.92
CA TYR A 290 12.60 29.85 -36.06
C TYR A 290 11.99 29.23 -37.33
N GLU A 291 12.86 28.72 -38.20
CA GLU A 291 12.47 27.91 -39.36
C GLU A 291 12.13 26.48 -38.88
N PRO A 292 11.34 25.72 -39.67
CA PRO A 292 11.08 24.32 -39.36
C PRO A 292 12.37 23.52 -39.08
N GLY A 293 12.40 22.81 -37.96
CA GLY A 293 13.55 22.00 -37.53
C GLY A 293 14.75 22.78 -36.99
N GLU A 294 14.76 24.11 -37.04
CA GLU A 294 15.90 24.91 -36.53
C GLU A 294 16.05 24.78 -35.02
N LEU A 295 14.95 24.75 -34.27
CA LEU A 295 14.99 24.63 -32.84
C LEU A 295 15.56 23.25 -32.40
N ASN A 296 15.15 22.15 -33.03
CA ASN A 296 15.68 20.83 -32.75
C ASN A 296 17.20 20.76 -33.00
N LYS A 297 17.65 21.33 -34.10
CA LYS A 297 19.09 21.42 -34.42
C LYS A 297 19.84 22.21 -33.35
N PHE A 298 19.30 23.36 -32.94
CA PHE A 298 19.87 24.18 -31.88
C PHE A 298 19.95 23.42 -30.54
N LEU A 299 18.92 22.63 -30.17
CA LEU A 299 18.90 21.83 -28.96
C LEU A 299 19.92 20.69 -29.00
N ASP A 300 20.07 20.04 -30.14
CA ASP A 300 21.06 18.98 -30.33
C ASP A 300 22.50 19.56 -30.20
N GLU A 301 22.80 20.68 -30.87
CA GLU A 301 24.08 21.38 -30.79
C GLU A 301 24.39 21.87 -29.36
N ASN A 302 23.41 22.18 -28.54
CA ASN A 302 23.54 22.56 -27.13
C ASN A 302 23.50 21.38 -26.16
N GLY A 303 23.45 20.14 -26.64
CA GLY A 303 23.52 18.93 -25.84
C GLY A 303 22.24 18.59 -25.06
N TYR A 304 21.12 19.25 -25.33
CA TYR A 304 19.88 19.00 -24.59
C TYR A 304 19.30 17.63 -24.89
N MET A 305 19.25 17.22 -26.16
CA MET A 305 18.80 15.87 -26.51
C MET A 305 19.66 14.79 -25.88
N ALA A 306 20.98 14.99 -25.86
CA ALA A 306 21.91 14.08 -25.19
C ALA A 306 21.70 14.02 -23.67
N SER A 307 21.29 15.13 -23.02
CA SER A 307 21.00 15.11 -21.60
C SER A 307 19.77 14.26 -21.26
N ILE A 308 18.73 14.31 -22.07
CA ILE A 308 17.53 13.47 -21.96
C ILE A 308 17.89 11.99 -22.22
N GLU A 309 18.64 11.72 -23.29
CA GLU A 309 19.10 10.36 -23.61
C GLU A 309 19.92 9.76 -22.47
N ASN A 310 20.85 10.53 -21.89
CA ASN A 310 21.65 10.09 -20.74
C ASN A 310 20.79 9.79 -19.51
N ALA A 311 19.81 10.64 -19.20
CA ALA A 311 18.86 10.41 -18.10
C ALA A 311 18.09 9.10 -18.30
N MET A 312 17.61 8.83 -19.51
CA MET A 312 16.89 7.59 -19.84
C MET A 312 17.76 6.35 -19.72
N ILE A 313 19.01 6.42 -20.18
CA ILE A 313 19.99 5.31 -20.09
C ILE A 313 20.35 5.07 -18.62
N ASP A 314 20.60 6.13 -17.86
CA ASP A 314 20.91 6.06 -16.44
C ASP A 314 19.77 5.42 -15.66
N TYR A 315 18.54 5.86 -15.89
CA TYR A 315 17.36 5.29 -15.25
C TYR A 315 17.20 3.80 -15.54
N LYS A 316 17.30 3.39 -16.81
CA LYS A 316 17.22 1.99 -17.20
C LYS A 316 18.30 1.14 -16.52
N LYS A 317 19.54 1.63 -16.48
CA LYS A 317 20.69 0.89 -15.95
C LYS A 317 20.68 0.80 -14.42
N ASN A 318 20.38 1.90 -13.73
CA ASN A 318 20.59 2.00 -12.28
C ASN A 318 19.33 1.70 -11.46
N TYR A 319 18.14 1.81 -12.05
CA TYR A 319 16.88 1.66 -11.32
C TYR A 319 16.02 0.49 -11.81
N ILE A 320 16.03 0.18 -13.12
CA ILE A 320 15.16 -0.85 -13.72
C ILE A 320 15.93 -1.84 -14.63
N GLU A 321 17.19 -2.11 -14.34
CA GLU A 321 18.10 -2.90 -15.22
C GLU A 321 17.51 -4.24 -15.68
N ASN A 322 16.83 -4.97 -14.77
CA ASN A 322 16.30 -6.31 -15.02
C ASN A 322 14.78 -6.31 -15.22
N GLN A 323 14.18 -5.16 -15.51
CA GLN A 323 12.75 -5.02 -15.69
C GLN A 323 12.37 -4.95 -17.17
N ASP A 324 11.29 -5.66 -17.53
CA ASP A 324 10.68 -5.56 -18.85
C ASP A 324 9.85 -4.28 -18.95
N ILE A 325 9.98 -3.57 -20.08
CA ILE A 325 9.18 -2.38 -20.38
C ILE A 325 8.09 -2.79 -21.37
N PHE A 326 6.86 -2.81 -20.91
CA PHE A 326 5.70 -3.15 -21.71
C PHE A 326 5.08 -1.95 -22.43
N GLY A 327 5.16 -0.77 -21.80
CA GLY A 327 4.66 0.46 -22.36
C GLY A 327 5.24 1.70 -21.69
N VAL A 328 5.17 2.83 -22.39
CA VAL A 328 5.61 4.14 -21.89
C VAL A 328 4.47 5.12 -22.03
N PHE A 329 4.12 5.82 -20.95
CA PHE A 329 3.11 6.86 -20.92
C PHE A 329 3.76 8.23 -20.81
N LEU A 330 3.62 9.03 -21.86
CA LEU A 330 4.17 10.39 -21.96
C LEU A 330 3.20 11.40 -21.37
N THR A 331 3.64 12.13 -20.36
CA THR A 331 2.91 13.22 -19.70
C THR A 331 3.79 14.45 -19.48
N GLY A 332 3.19 15.54 -18.99
CA GLY A 332 3.85 16.83 -18.91
C GLY A 332 3.87 17.57 -20.23
N GLY A 333 3.66 18.89 -20.23
CA GLY A 333 3.49 19.69 -21.45
C GLY A 333 4.65 19.58 -22.44
N ALA A 334 5.87 19.39 -21.95
CA ALA A 334 7.07 19.28 -22.77
C ALA A 334 7.23 17.90 -23.45
N SER A 335 6.50 16.87 -23.03
CA SER A 335 6.51 15.58 -23.73
C SER A 335 5.94 15.65 -25.15
N ARG A 336 5.32 16.77 -25.54
CA ARG A 336 4.82 17.03 -26.88
C ARG A 336 5.92 17.27 -27.93
N MET A 337 7.17 17.49 -27.50
CA MET A 337 8.26 17.68 -28.45
C MET A 337 8.40 16.46 -29.36
N ASP A 338 8.52 16.72 -30.66
CA ASP A 338 8.42 15.73 -31.74
C ASP A 338 9.49 14.64 -31.66
N PHE A 339 10.68 14.95 -31.11
CA PHE A 339 11.80 14.02 -30.97
C PHE A 339 11.71 13.08 -29.74
N ILE A 340 10.79 13.33 -28.82
CA ILE A 340 10.73 12.55 -27.55
C ILE A 340 10.36 11.10 -27.80
N GLU A 341 9.39 10.83 -28.66
CA GLU A 341 8.94 9.47 -28.97
C GLU A 341 10.07 8.63 -29.58
N ASP A 342 10.83 9.22 -30.51
CA ASP A 342 12.00 8.56 -31.13
C ASP A 342 13.08 8.25 -30.10
N LEU A 343 13.38 9.17 -29.16
CA LEU A 343 14.32 8.94 -28.07
C LEU A 343 13.85 7.81 -27.17
N VAL A 344 12.58 7.77 -26.79
CA VAL A 344 11.98 6.72 -25.95
C VAL A 344 12.13 5.37 -26.63
N CYS A 345 11.73 5.25 -27.90
CA CYS A 345 11.84 4.02 -28.66
C CYS A 345 13.31 3.53 -28.73
N LYS A 346 14.23 4.44 -29.02
CA LYS A 346 15.67 4.15 -29.10
C LYS A 346 16.26 3.70 -27.76
N CYS A 347 16.07 4.48 -26.68
CA CYS A 347 16.76 4.28 -25.41
C CYS A 347 16.23 3.05 -24.65
N TRP A 348 14.95 2.81 -24.70
CA TRP A 348 14.30 1.73 -23.94
C TRP A 348 13.96 0.51 -24.79
N ASN A 349 14.25 0.55 -26.09
CA ASN A 349 13.99 -0.53 -27.04
C ASN A 349 12.52 -0.96 -27.03
N VAL A 350 11.63 0.01 -27.16
CA VAL A 350 10.18 -0.19 -27.27
C VAL A 350 9.71 0.21 -28.65
N GLU A 351 8.61 -0.42 -29.12
CA GLU A 351 8.02 -0.09 -30.41
C GLU A 351 7.16 1.19 -30.25
N PRO A 352 6.97 2.00 -31.33
CA PRO A 352 6.10 3.18 -31.30
C PRO A 352 4.67 2.88 -30.80
N SER A 353 4.15 1.68 -31.09
CA SER A 353 2.84 1.21 -30.60
C SER A 353 2.77 0.98 -29.09
N GLN A 354 3.90 0.99 -28.39
CA GLN A 354 4.00 0.87 -26.94
C GLN A 354 4.19 2.24 -26.26
N VAL A 355 4.31 3.32 -27.04
CA VAL A 355 4.43 4.68 -26.53
C VAL A 355 3.06 5.36 -26.62
N TYR A 356 2.55 5.78 -25.49
CA TYR A 356 1.23 6.40 -25.35
C TYR A 356 1.40 7.81 -24.82
N ARG A 357 0.58 8.74 -25.33
CA ARG A 357 0.56 10.13 -24.87
C ARG A 357 -0.87 10.51 -24.50
N ASP A 358 -1.06 11.21 -23.37
CA ASP A 358 -2.34 11.80 -23.02
C ASP A 358 -2.78 12.80 -24.12
N GLN A 359 -4.09 12.95 -24.31
CA GLN A 359 -4.63 13.93 -25.24
C GLN A 359 -4.24 15.36 -24.84
N ASP A 360 -4.22 15.64 -23.55
CA ASP A 360 -3.73 16.90 -22.98
C ASP A 360 -2.77 16.66 -21.80
N PRO A 361 -1.46 16.45 -22.11
CA PRO A 361 -0.47 16.14 -21.09
C PRO A 361 -0.32 17.20 -19.97
N SER A 362 -0.73 18.45 -20.22
CA SER A 362 -0.71 19.52 -19.21
C SER A 362 -1.81 19.40 -18.15
N LEU A 363 -2.78 18.51 -18.35
CA LEU A 363 -3.92 18.28 -17.44
C LEU A 363 -3.83 16.95 -16.70
N THR A 364 -2.96 16.05 -17.15
CA THR A 364 -2.82 14.69 -16.63
C THR A 364 -2.63 14.68 -15.11
N ILE A 365 -1.74 15.54 -14.62
CA ILE A 365 -1.39 15.56 -13.19
C ILE A 365 -2.58 16.07 -12.36
N SER A 366 -3.18 17.20 -12.69
CA SER A 366 -4.30 17.76 -11.91
C SER A 366 -5.51 16.81 -11.88
N GLN A 367 -5.83 16.15 -13.00
CA GLN A 367 -6.89 15.14 -13.07
C GLN A 367 -6.55 13.94 -12.19
N GLY A 368 -5.33 13.41 -12.30
CA GLY A 368 -4.86 12.31 -11.46
C GLY A 368 -4.85 12.65 -9.98
N VAL A 369 -4.46 13.87 -9.60
CA VAL A 369 -4.50 14.35 -8.20
C VAL A 369 -5.92 14.34 -7.65
N ALA A 370 -6.92 14.80 -8.42
CA ALA A 370 -8.32 14.77 -7.99
C ALA A 370 -8.84 13.34 -7.82
N GLU A 371 -8.45 12.42 -8.72
CA GLU A 371 -8.82 11.01 -8.64
C GLU A 371 -8.14 10.30 -7.45
N VAL A 372 -6.85 10.58 -7.20
CA VAL A 372 -6.13 10.12 -6.00
C VAL A 372 -6.80 10.64 -4.73
N ALA A 373 -7.16 11.92 -4.70
CA ALA A 373 -7.85 12.52 -3.55
C ALA A 373 -9.16 11.80 -3.21
N ARG A 374 -9.97 11.49 -4.25
CA ARG A 374 -11.20 10.70 -4.08
C ARG A 374 -10.91 9.31 -3.53
N MET A 375 -9.89 8.66 -4.05
CA MET A 375 -9.47 7.34 -3.61
C MET A 375 -9.09 7.38 -2.13
N ASP A 376 -8.19 8.29 -1.76
CA ASP A 376 -7.68 8.42 -0.39
C ASP A 376 -8.80 8.76 0.60
N LEU A 377 -9.72 9.67 0.23
CA LEU A 377 -10.84 10.04 1.09
C LEU A 377 -11.85 8.90 1.30
N ARG A 378 -12.14 8.13 0.25
CA ARG A 378 -13.07 6.99 0.33
C ARG A 378 -12.51 5.82 1.14
N THR A 379 -11.19 5.69 1.20
CA THR A 379 -10.51 4.64 1.98
C THR A 379 -10.06 5.11 3.36
N GLU A 380 -10.18 6.41 3.65
CA GLU A 380 -9.83 6.96 4.97
C GLU A 380 -10.66 6.31 6.08
N GLY A 381 -10.01 5.77 7.09
CA GLY A 381 -10.63 5.06 8.20
C GLY A 381 -10.76 3.55 7.99
N MET A 382 -10.67 3.04 6.76
CA MET A 382 -10.56 1.58 6.53
C MET A 382 -9.23 1.06 7.08
N ASP A 383 -8.15 1.83 6.95
CA ASP A 383 -6.82 1.49 7.45
C ASP A 383 -6.74 1.47 8.98
N GLU A 384 -7.44 2.42 9.66
CA GLU A 384 -7.42 2.50 11.14
C GLU A 384 -8.06 1.27 11.76
N GLY A 385 -9.24 0.87 11.28
CA GLY A 385 -9.91 -0.33 11.75
C GLY A 385 -9.15 -1.62 11.44
N LEU A 386 -8.40 -1.65 10.35
CA LEU A 386 -7.55 -2.78 9.98
C LEU A 386 -6.31 -2.87 10.87
N GLU A 387 -5.65 -1.75 11.17
CA GLU A 387 -4.50 -1.71 12.07
C GLU A 387 -4.89 -2.15 13.49
N GLU A 388 -6.06 -1.74 13.97
CA GLU A 388 -6.62 -2.18 15.24
C GLU A 388 -6.85 -3.70 15.25
N GLU A 389 -7.46 -4.28 14.22
CA GLU A 389 -7.65 -5.74 14.12
C GLU A 389 -6.34 -6.52 14.01
N ILE A 390 -5.36 -6.00 13.27
CA ILE A 390 -4.04 -6.61 13.19
C ILE A 390 -3.35 -6.60 14.56
N ASN A 391 -3.42 -5.49 15.27
CA ASN A 391 -2.84 -5.38 16.61
C ASN A 391 -3.55 -6.28 17.60
N ASP A 392 -4.89 -6.36 17.56
CA ASP A 392 -5.69 -7.27 18.36
C ASP A 392 -5.33 -8.74 18.08
N PHE A 393 -5.20 -9.12 16.81
CA PHE A 393 -4.74 -10.45 16.40
C PHE A 393 -3.34 -10.78 16.95
N LEU A 394 -2.40 -9.83 16.86
CA LEU A 394 -1.03 -10.04 17.36
C LEU A 394 -0.96 -10.14 18.90
N GLU A 395 -1.87 -9.46 19.61
CA GLU A 395 -1.96 -9.50 21.06
C GLU A 395 -2.61 -10.80 21.53
N HIS A 396 -3.78 -11.14 21.01
CA HIS A 396 -4.59 -12.28 21.46
C HIS A 396 -4.15 -13.62 20.90
N LYS A 397 -3.45 -13.63 19.74
CA LYS A 397 -2.88 -14.84 19.11
C LYS A 397 -3.90 -15.99 18.93
N PRO A 398 -5.05 -15.74 18.31
CA PRO A 398 -6.17 -16.68 18.27
C PRO A 398 -5.87 -17.96 17.46
N THR A 399 -4.86 -17.94 16.59
CA THR A 399 -4.52 -19.05 15.71
C THR A 399 -4.22 -20.35 16.47
N PHE A 400 -3.54 -20.24 17.61
CA PHE A 400 -3.21 -21.44 18.42
C PHE A 400 -4.47 -22.09 18.99
N ASP A 401 -5.40 -21.32 19.51
CA ASP A 401 -6.62 -21.85 20.13
C ASP A 401 -7.50 -22.52 19.06
N ILE A 402 -7.61 -21.92 17.87
CA ILE A 402 -8.28 -22.52 16.72
C ILE A 402 -7.59 -23.81 16.25
N PHE A 403 -6.25 -23.84 16.26
CA PHE A 403 -5.50 -25.05 15.93
C PHE A 403 -5.79 -26.18 16.94
N VAL A 404 -5.78 -25.88 18.23
CA VAL A 404 -6.06 -26.86 19.29
C VAL A 404 -7.46 -27.44 19.13
N GLU A 405 -8.45 -26.60 18.84
CA GLU A 405 -9.83 -27.04 18.59
C GLU A 405 -9.89 -27.96 17.36
N MET A 406 -9.41 -27.52 16.21
CA MET A 406 -9.54 -28.26 14.95
C MET A 406 -8.71 -29.53 14.93
N PHE A 407 -7.41 -29.43 15.22
CA PHE A 407 -6.49 -30.55 15.21
C PHE A 407 -6.79 -31.53 16.33
N GLY A 408 -7.09 -30.98 17.53
CA GLY A 408 -7.44 -31.80 18.69
C GLY A 408 -8.69 -32.63 18.48
N HIS A 409 -9.73 -32.04 17.87
CA HIS A 409 -10.97 -32.76 17.56
C HIS A 409 -10.76 -33.85 16.52
N ALA A 410 -10.06 -33.55 15.42
CA ALA A 410 -9.78 -34.52 14.39
C ALA A 410 -8.84 -35.65 14.85
N LEU A 411 -7.87 -35.33 15.73
CA LEU A 411 -7.05 -36.35 16.36
C LEU A 411 -7.86 -37.23 17.34
N TRP A 412 -8.78 -36.62 18.07
CA TRP A 412 -9.69 -37.34 18.95
C TRP A 412 -10.56 -38.35 18.17
N ASP A 413 -11.19 -37.94 17.09
CA ASP A 413 -11.97 -38.81 16.22
C ASP A 413 -11.12 -40.01 15.75
N LYS A 414 -9.92 -39.74 15.16
CA LYS A 414 -9.02 -40.78 14.68
C LYS A 414 -8.62 -41.79 15.78
N VAL A 415 -8.21 -41.27 16.93
CA VAL A 415 -7.74 -42.11 18.04
C VAL A 415 -8.87 -42.94 18.61
N THR A 416 -10.08 -42.39 18.77
CA THR A 416 -11.21 -43.13 19.33
C THR A 416 -11.71 -44.21 18.38
N ASP A 417 -11.78 -43.92 17.06
CA ASP A 417 -12.14 -44.94 16.07
C ASP A 417 -11.14 -46.11 16.04
N ASP A 418 -9.83 -45.82 15.98
CA ASP A 418 -8.79 -46.84 15.95
C ASP A 418 -8.75 -47.70 17.24
N ILE A 419 -9.03 -47.09 18.41
CA ILE A 419 -9.19 -47.83 19.66
C ILE A 419 -10.42 -48.74 19.58
N GLY A 420 -11.55 -48.26 19.08
CA GLY A 420 -12.78 -49.05 18.89
C GLY A 420 -12.53 -50.28 18.04
N ASP A 421 -11.84 -50.09 16.92
CA ASP A 421 -11.45 -51.19 16.01
C ASP A 421 -10.51 -52.18 16.70
N THR A 422 -9.53 -51.70 17.44
CA THR A 422 -8.58 -52.53 18.19
C THR A 422 -9.29 -53.38 19.23
N ILE A 423 -10.24 -52.81 19.98
CA ILE A 423 -11.01 -53.52 20.98
C ILE A 423 -11.87 -54.60 20.33
N THR A 424 -12.49 -54.28 19.17
CA THR A 424 -13.30 -55.22 18.39
C THR A 424 -12.44 -56.36 17.88
N ALA A 425 -11.28 -56.07 17.28
CA ALA A 425 -10.35 -57.09 16.78
C ALA A 425 -9.84 -57.99 17.92
N TRP A 426 -9.55 -57.43 19.10
CA TRP A 426 -9.15 -58.22 20.27
C TRP A 426 -10.28 -59.14 20.74
N LYS A 427 -11.54 -58.67 20.75
CA LYS A 427 -12.71 -59.47 21.12
C LYS A 427 -12.83 -60.72 20.24
N ASP A 428 -12.64 -60.54 18.93
CA ASP A 428 -12.85 -61.55 17.92
C ASP A 428 -11.64 -62.46 17.67
N ALA A 429 -10.51 -62.19 18.33
CA ALA A 429 -9.27 -62.97 18.21
C ALA A 429 -9.43 -64.41 18.69
N ASN A 430 -8.81 -65.37 17.99
CA ASN A 430 -9.05 -66.81 18.20
C ASN A 430 -8.26 -67.45 19.34
N GLU A 431 -7.06 -66.97 19.67
CA GLU A 431 -6.26 -67.54 20.78
C GLU A 431 -5.31 -66.51 21.43
N ASN A 432 -4.99 -66.71 22.68
CA ASN A 432 -4.03 -65.90 23.47
C ASN A 432 -4.48 -64.50 23.91
N SER A 433 -5.72 -64.13 23.85
CA SER A 433 -6.23 -62.83 24.23
C SER A 433 -6.35 -62.75 25.77
N SER A 434 -5.57 -61.88 26.37
CA SER A 434 -5.63 -61.52 27.81
C SER A 434 -5.92 -60.02 27.95
N ILE A 435 -6.21 -59.55 29.14
CA ILE A 435 -6.39 -58.09 29.40
C ILE A 435 -5.09 -57.33 29.13
N ASN A 436 -3.94 -57.93 29.45
CA ASN A 436 -2.64 -57.33 29.15
C ASN A 436 -2.41 -57.20 27.62
N SER A 437 -2.86 -58.20 26.83
CA SER A 437 -2.75 -58.11 25.36
C SER A 437 -3.64 -56.98 24.82
N LEU A 438 -4.82 -56.78 25.36
CA LEU A 438 -5.68 -55.65 25.02
C LEU A 438 -5.04 -54.30 25.35
N GLN A 439 -4.48 -54.15 26.54
CA GLN A 439 -3.77 -52.94 26.97
C GLN A 439 -2.59 -52.63 26.03
N SER A 440 -1.79 -53.64 25.74
CA SER A 440 -0.65 -53.46 24.84
C SER A 440 -1.08 -53.08 23.44
N ALA A 441 -2.15 -53.71 22.91
CA ALA A 441 -2.71 -53.37 21.60
C ALA A 441 -3.23 -51.95 21.57
N ILE A 442 -4.05 -51.51 22.54
CA ILE A 442 -4.54 -50.12 22.62
C ILE A 442 -3.37 -49.12 22.71
N SER A 443 -2.35 -49.42 23.52
CA SER A 443 -1.18 -48.55 23.64
C SER A 443 -0.42 -48.41 22.32
N ALA A 444 -0.27 -49.50 21.57
CA ALA A 444 0.37 -49.49 20.27
C ALA A 444 -0.48 -48.70 19.25
N THR A 445 -1.79 -48.98 19.20
CA THR A 445 -2.73 -48.25 18.37
C THR A 445 -2.71 -46.74 18.55
N VAL A 446 -2.80 -46.29 19.83
CA VAL A 446 -2.73 -44.85 20.15
C VAL A 446 -1.41 -44.26 19.67
N GLN A 447 -0.28 -44.94 19.87
CA GLN A 447 1.02 -44.45 19.41
C GLN A 447 1.07 -44.33 17.87
N GLU A 448 0.53 -45.34 17.17
CA GLU A 448 0.48 -45.37 15.71
C GLU A 448 -0.46 -44.31 15.15
N SER A 449 -1.68 -44.21 15.68
CA SER A 449 -2.68 -43.20 15.26
C SER A 449 -2.16 -41.77 15.41
N VAL A 450 -1.55 -41.46 16.54
CA VAL A 450 -0.98 -40.12 16.79
C VAL A 450 0.23 -39.86 15.89
N ALA A 451 1.11 -40.86 15.68
CA ALA A 451 2.26 -40.68 14.78
C ALA A 451 1.84 -40.47 13.34
N GLU A 452 0.87 -41.26 12.87
CA GLU A 452 0.28 -41.09 11.52
C GLU A 452 -0.39 -39.72 11.37
N PHE A 453 -1.26 -39.36 12.30
CA PHE A 453 -2.02 -38.13 12.26
C PHE A 453 -1.15 -36.88 12.37
N SER A 454 -0.02 -36.95 13.07
CA SER A 454 0.93 -35.82 13.19
C SER A 454 1.46 -35.35 11.85
N SER A 455 1.49 -36.21 10.84
CA SER A 455 1.89 -35.81 9.47
C SER A 455 0.94 -34.80 8.84
N ASN A 456 -0.31 -34.72 9.30
CA ASN A 456 -1.34 -33.82 8.82
C ASN A 456 -1.35 -32.43 9.53
N ALA A 457 -0.58 -32.30 10.61
CA ALA A 457 -0.55 -31.06 11.41
C ALA A 457 -0.26 -29.77 10.57
N PRO A 458 0.63 -29.79 9.55
CA PRO A 458 0.83 -28.62 8.67
C PRO A 458 -0.46 -28.08 8.04
N ALA A 459 -1.32 -28.97 7.53
CA ALA A 459 -2.58 -28.57 6.92
C ALA A 459 -3.54 -27.91 7.92
N TYR A 460 -3.57 -28.41 9.16
CA TYR A 460 -4.36 -27.80 10.24
C TYR A 460 -3.84 -26.45 10.69
N VAL A 461 -2.51 -26.26 10.70
CA VAL A 461 -1.90 -24.95 10.97
C VAL A 461 -2.28 -23.95 9.89
N GLU A 462 -2.18 -24.35 8.62
CA GLU A 462 -2.57 -23.49 7.49
C GLU A 462 -4.04 -23.09 7.59
N GLU A 463 -4.93 -24.03 7.82
CA GLU A 463 -6.37 -23.76 7.94
C GLU A 463 -6.70 -22.90 9.17
N SER A 464 -5.98 -23.09 10.28
CA SER A 464 -6.15 -22.27 11.49
C SER A 464 -5.70 -20.83 11.25
N ILE A 465 -4.63 -20.61 10.48
CA ILE A 465 -4.20 -19.27 10.04
C ILE A 465 -5.28 -18.66 9.16
N LYS A 466 -5.80 -19.38 8.16
CA LYS A 466 -6.86 -18.89 7.29
C LYS A 466 -8.08 -18.43 8.09
N LYS A 467 -8.56 -19.26 9.04
CA LYS A 467 -9.73 -18.94 9.87
C LYS A 467 -9.47 -17.76 10.82
N SER A 468 -8.32 -17.75 11.48
CA SER A 468 -7.99 -16.68 12.42
C SER A 468 -7.75 -15.33 11.77
N THR A 469 -7.42 -15.31 10.47
CA THR A 469 -7.15 -14.08 9.70
C THR A 469 -8.26 -13.72 8.72
N GLU A 470 -9.38 -14.45 8.69
CA GLU A 470 -10.44 -14.26 7.71
C GLU A 470 -11.05 -12.85 7.73
N SER A 471 -11.32 -12.30 8.91
CA SER A 471 -11.85 -10.93 9.05
C SER A 471 -10.87 -9.89 8.50
N ILE A 472 -9.60 -10.01 8.88
CA ILE A 472 -8.52 -9.15 8.42
C ILE A 472 -8.40 -9.25 6.89
N ARG A 473 -8.39 -10.47 6.35
CA ARG A 473 -8.31 -10.70 4.91
C ARG A 473 -9.47 -10.08 4.15
N ASN A 474 -10.70 -10.23 4.62
CA ASN A 474 -11.90 -9.67 3.98
C ASN A 474 -11.86 -8.14 3.99
N LYS A 475 -11.43 -7.50 5.07
CA LYS A 475 -11.21 -6.05 5.11
C LYS A 475 -10.16 -5.60 4.11
N VAL A 476 -9.07 -6.33 4.05
CA VAL A 476 -7.99 -6.08 3.09
C VAL A 476 -8.48 -6.20 1.66
N GLU A 477 -9.17 -7.28 1.32
CA GLU A 477 -9.72 -7.48 -0.02
C GLU A 477 -10.71 -6.36 -0.38
N SER A 478 -11.47 -5.86 0.59
CA SER A 478 -12.34 -4.69 0.42
C SER A 478 -11.55 -3.42 0.09
N ILE A 479 -10.49 -3.12 0.85
CA ILE A 479 -9.61 -1.99 0.60
C ILE A 479 -8.94 -2.15 -0.77
N VAL A 480 -8.38 -3.33 -1.04
CA VAL A 480 -7.71 -3.66 -2.28
C VAL A 480 -8.65 -3.57 -3.48
N SER A 481 -9.91 -3.98 -3.36
CA SER A 481 -10.87 -3.86 -4.46
C SER A 481 -11.08 -2.40 -4.87
N VAL A 482 -11.13 -1.48 -3.92
CA VAL A 482 -11.23 -0.04 -4.18
C VAL A 482 -9.98 0.45 -4.93
N TYR A 483 -8.80 0.01 -4.53
CA TYR A 483 -7.54 0.39 -5.18
C TYR A 483 -7.33 -0.32 -6.52
N SER A 484 -7.70 -1.60 -6.63
CA SER A 484 -7.57 -2.39 -7.86
C SER A 484 -8.52 -1.93 -8.96
N ALA A 485 -9.74 -1.56 -8.60
CA ALA A 485 -10.70 -1.00 -9.54
C ALA A 485 -10.26 0.39 -10.05
N GLN A 486 -9.35 1.04 -9.34
CA GLN A 486 -8.63 2.24 -9.78
C GLN A 486 -7.25 1.90 -10.37
N GLY A 487 -6.98 0.62 -10.64
CA GLY A 487 -5.79 0.12 -11.31
C GLY A 487 -4.53 0.07 -10.47
N VAL A 488 -4.57 0.37 -9.19
CA VAL A 488 -3.44 0.13 -8.29
C VAL A 488 -3.37 -1.37 -8.02
N SER A 489 -2.40 -2.04 -8.64
CA SER A 489 -2.14 -3.45 -8.37
C SER A 489 -1.66 -3.61 -6.94
N THR A 490 -2.52 -4.16 -6.12
CA THR A 490 -2.13 -4.65 -4.82
C THR A 490 -1.96 -6.16 -4.98
N ASN A 491 -0.74 -6.63 -4.95
CA ASN A 491 -0.46 -8.06 -4.86
C ASN A 491 -0.79 -8.53 -3.44
N LEU A 492 -2.08 -8.76 -3.20
CA LEU A 492 -2.40 -9.71 -2.15
C LEU A 492 -1.96 -11.09 -2.65
N PRO A 493 -1.17 -11.83 -1.88
CA PRO A 493 -0.91 -13.21 -2.21
C PRO A 493 -2.26 -13.95 -2.20
N ASN A 494 -2.79 -14.26 -3.38
CA ASN A 494 -4.01 -15.06 -3.55
C ASN A 494 -3.88 -16.47 -2.97
N ASN A 495 -2.66 -16.89 -2.70
CA ASN A 495 -2.32 -18.09 -1.96
C ASN A 495 -1.32 -17.67 -0.90
N VAL A 496 -1.74 -17.79 0.36
CA VAL A 496 -0.82 -17.93 1.46
C VAL A 496 -0.05 -19.23 1.19
N GLN A 497 1.05 -19.12 0.45
CA GLN A 497 2.09 -20.10 0.65
C GLN A 497 2.62 -19.81 2.04
N VAL A 498 2.00 -20.46 3.04
CA VAL A 498 2.68 -20.73 4.27
C VAL A 498 3.92 -21.45 3.80
N GLY A 499 5.05 -20.75 3.73
CA GLY A 499 6.33 -21.34 3.37
C GLY A 499 6.44 -22.58 4.23
N GLU A 500 7.06 -23.66 3.74
CA GLU A 500 7.10 -24.95 4.42
C GLU A 500 7.16 -24.69 5.93
N VAL A 501 6.00 -24.85 6.59
CA VAL A 501 5.93 -24.74 8.03
C VAL A 501 6.76 -25.91 8.47
N ASN A 502 8.03 -25.66 8.78
CA ASN A 502 8.94 -26.69 9.21
C ASN A 502 8.47 -27.13 10.60
N LEU A 503 7.40 -27.93 10.60
CA LEU A 503 6.87 -28.60 11.77
C LEU A 503 7.86 -29.65 12.29
N GLY A 504 9.04 -29.77 11.66
CA GLY A 504 10.16 -30.52 12.20
C GLY A 504 10.57 -30.07 13.61
N ASP A 505 10.29 -28.82 13.96
CA ASP A 505 10.38 -28.31 15.33
C ASP A 505 9.13 -28.64 16.19
N LEU A 506 8.02 -28.99 15.59
CA LEU A 506 6.89 -29.59 16.28
C LEU A 506 7.25 -31.05 16.59
N ASN A 507 8.03 -31.23 17.65
CA ASN A 507 8.43 -32.53 18.13
C ASN A 507 7.24 -33.23 18.81
N MET A 508 6.20 -33.49 18.01
CA MET A 508 5.07 -34.31 18.44
C MET A 508 5.56 -35.67 18.96
N LYS A 509 6.69 -36.18 18.42
CA LYS A 509 7.35 -37.37 18.96
C LYS A 509 7.85 -37.17 20.41
N SER A 510 8.32 -35.96 20.79
CA SER A 510 8.71 -35.69 22.17
C SER A 510 7.52 -35.57 23.10
N VAL A 511 6.41 -35.03 22.63
CA VAL A 511 5.14 -35.00 23.37
C VAL A 511 4.64 -36.41 23.60
N LEU A 512 4.62 -37.22 22.54
CA LEU A 512 4.20 -38.63 22.64
C LEU A 512 5.18 -39.51 23.40
N TYR A 513 6.49 -39.28 23.26
CA TYR A 513 7.51 -39.99 24.03
C TYR A 513 7.42 -39.64 25.52
N GLY A 514 7.24 -38.35 25.86
CA GLY A 514 7.01 -37.92 27.25
C GLY A 514 5.74 -38.55 27.85
N ILE A 515 4.70 -38.73 27.03
CA ILE A 515 3.47 -39.43 27.41
C ILE A 515 3.71 -40.92 27.61
N SER A 516 4.41 -41.57 26.70
CA SER A 516 4.69 -43.01 26.80
C SER A 516 5.67 -43.35 27.93
N GLU A 517 6.64 -42.48 28.26
CA GLU A 517 7.57 -42.63 29.37
C GLU A 517 6.85 -42.44 30.72
N LYS A 518 5.95 -41.46 30.83
CA LYS A 518 5.13 -41.32 32.07
C LYS A 518 4.19 -42.48 32.28
N LEU A 519 3.67 -43.09 31.22
CA LEU A 519 2.88 -44.33 31.33
C LEU A 519 3.68 -45.50 31.87
N LYS A 520 5.00 -45.55 31.61
CA LYS A 520 5.88 -46.60 32.13
C LYS A 520 6.29 -46.36 33.60
N THR A 521 6.43 -45.10 34.02
CA THR A 521 6.93 -44.75 35.37
C THR A 521 5.85 -44.77 36.47
N ASP A 522 4.58 -44.60 36.12
CA ASP A 522 3.46 -44.60 37.09
C ASP A 522 2.85 -45.99 37.34
N SER A 523 3.47 -47.07 36.84
CA SER A 523 2.99 -48.42 37.11
C SER A 523 3.17 -48.86 38.59
N ASP A 524 3.94 -48.12 39.38
CA ASP A 524 4.22 -48.45 40.78
C ASP A 524 3.44 -47.64 41.84
N GLY A 525 2.57 -46.72 41.43
CA GLY A 525 1.85 -45.81 42.32
C GLY A 525 0.37 -45.65 42.08
N TRP A 526 -0.40 -46.67 42.35
CA TRP A 526 -1.86 -46.68 42.22
C TRP A 526 -2.60 -45.88 43.29
N GLY A 527 -2.39 -44.60 43.38
CA GLY A 527 -3.16 -43.95 44.44
C GLY A 527 -3.11 -42.45 44.57
N ALA A 528 -2.23 -41.76 43.91
CA ALA A 528 -2.14 -40.33 44.10
C ALA A 528 -1.60 -39.64 42.85
N ALA A 529 -2.43 -39.17 42.01
CA ALA A 529 -2.28 -38.01 41.13
C ALA A 529 -3.11 -38.10 39.87
N ILE A 530 -4.40 -37.94 40.03
CA ILE A 530 -5.24 -37.38 39.00
C ILE A 530 -4.91 -35.87 38.97
N GLY A 531 -3.78 -35.56 38.43
CA GLY A 531 -3.32 -34.17 38.43
C GLY A 531 -2.12 -33.99 37.56
N GLY A 532 -2.35 -33.92 36.23
CA GLY A 532 -1.41 -33.33 35.32
C GLY A 532 -0.54 -34.30 34.57
N ALA A 533 -1.08 -34.82 33.50
CA ALA A 533 -0.39 -35.02 32.23
C ALA A 533 -1.35 -35.69 31.24
N ALA A 534 -1.66 -35.03 30.42
CA ALA A 534 -2.36 -34.95 29.22
C ALA A 534 -2.64 -36.28 28.54
N VAL A 535 -2.07 -36.66 27.49
CA VAL A 535 -2.40 -37.88 26.71
C VAL A 535 -2.03 -39.16 27.48
N GLY A 536 -1.02 -39.10 28.32
CA GLY A 536 -0.70 -40.15 29.26
C GLY A 536 -1.81 -40.46 30.25
N GLY A 537 -2.56 -39.46 30.68
CA GLY A 537 -3.73 -39.62 31.52
C GLY A 537 -4.89 -40.35 30.84
N ALA A 538 -5.14 -40.12 29.55
CA ALA A 538 -6.21 -40.79 28.80
C ALA A 538 -5.90 -42.27 28.56
N VAL A 539 -4.67 -42.55 28.17
CA VAL A 539 -4.23 -43.96 28.06
C VAL A 539 -4.16 -44.63 29.43
N ALA A 540 -3.71 -43.90 30.47
CA ALA A 540 -3.74 -44.39 31.87
C ALA A 540 -5.19 -44.55 32.38
N LEU A 541 -6.15 -43.72 31.98
CA LEU A 541 -7.57 -43.88 32.28
C LEU A 541 -8.18 -45.03 31.47
N LEU A 542 -7.83 -45.19 30.19
CA LEU A 542 -8.20 -46.37 29.40
C LEU A 542 -7.64 -47.64 29.96
N LEU A 543 -6.38 -47.61 30.45
CA LEU A 543 -5.69 -48.74 31.02
C LEU A 543 -5.94 -48.89 32.53
N GLY A 544 -6.28 -47.82 33.21
CA GLY A 544 -6.46 -47.79 34.66
C GLY A 544 -7.89 -47.56 35.16
N GLY A 545 -8.69 -46.79 34.42
CA GLY A 545 -10.03 -46.38 34.84
C GLY A 545 -11.10 -47.47 34.67
N PRO A 546 -11.63 -47.73 33.47
CA PRO A 546 -12.69 -48.72 33.27
C PRO A 546 -12.17 -50.15 33.42
N LEU A 547 -10.91 -50.45 33.06
CA LEU A 547 -10.31 -51.75 33.31
C LEU A 547 -9.93 -52.01 34.77
N THR A 548 -9.60 -50.96 35.56
CA THR A 548 -9.50 -51.09 37.02
C THR A 548 -10.87 -51.24 37.66
N TRP A 549 -11.93 -50.68 37.06
CA TRP A 549 -13.29 -50.94 37.51
C TRP A 549 -13.73 -52.37 37.16
N LEU A 550 -13.35 -52.86 36.00
CA LEU A 550 -13.48 -54.26 35.62
C LEU A 550 -12.64 -55.17 36.51
N ILE A 551 -11.46 -54.74 36.97
CA ILE A 551 -10.62 -55.46 37.93
C ILE A 551 -11.15 -55.25 39.35
N GLY A 552 -11.75 -54.09 39.67
CA GLY A 552 -12.47 -53.87 40.94
C GLY A 552 -13.77 -54.68 41.04
N GLY A 553 -14.54 -54.72 39.93
CA GLY A 553 -15.63 -55.69 39.74
C GLY A 553 -15.10 -57.10 39.59
N GLY A 554 -13.87 -57.26 39.13
CA GLY A 554 -13.08 -58.47 39.09
C GLY A 554 -12.59 -59.01 40.44
N ALA A 555 -12.70 -58.23 41.52
CA ALA A 555 -12.56 -58.83 42.87
C ALA A 555 -13.65 -59.87 43.14
N LEU A 556 -14.82 -59.68 42.56
CA LEU A 556 -15.86 -60.72 42.53
C LEU A 556 -15.55 -61.84 41.56
N LEU A 557 -14.95 -61.53 40.38
CA LEU A 557 -14.47 -62.54 39.42
C LEU A 557 -13.21 -63.21 39.90
N ALA A 558 -12.28 -62.50 40.53
CA ALA A 558 -11.07 -63.07 41.11
C ALA A 558 -11.38 -63.95 42.37
N LYS A 559 -12.32 -63.55 43.21
CA LYS A 559 -12.80 -64.36 44.32
C LYS A 559 -13.52 -65.65 43.84
N TRP A 560 -14.05 -65.61 42.65
CA TRP A 560 -14.68 -66.77 42.01
C TRP A 560 -13.67 -67.72 41.33
N MET A 561 -12.49 -67.17 40.91
CA MET A 561 -11.51 -67.91 40.14
C MET A 561 -10.28 -68.45 40.93
N PHE A 562 -9.95 -67.84 42.09
CA PHE A 562 -8.71 -68.17 42.85
C PHE A 562 -8.95 -68.28 44.35
N GLY A 563 -8.54 -69.42 45.01
CA GLY A 563 -8.62 -69.58 46.40
C GLY A 563 -7.63 -68.69 47.22
N GLU A 564 -7.75 -68.63 48.56
CA GLU A 564 -7.33 -67.61 49.50
C GLU A 564 -5.82 -67.42 49.81
N GLU A 565 -4.81 -67.79 49.05
CA GLU A 565 -3.41 -67.78 49.52
C GLU A 565 -2.41 -66.84 48.80
N LYS A 566 -2.83 -65.93 47.91
CA LYS A 566 -1.90 -65.04 47.17
C LYS A 566 -2.12 -63.56 47.54
N THR A 567 -1.05 -62.75 47.48
CA THR A 567 -1.17 -61.28 47.66
C THR A 567 -2.05 -60.67 46.56
N GLU A 568 -2.78 -59.61 46.90
CA GLU A 568 -3.69 -58.93 45.96
C GLU A 568 -2.99 -58.46 44.61
N ALA A 569 -1.72 -58.04 44.70
CA ALA A 569 -0.92 -57.67 43.57
C ALA A 569 -0.58 -58.87 42.64
N GLN A 570 -0.25 -60.04 43.23
CA GLN A 570 0.02 -61.26 42.48
C GLN A 570 -1.24 -61.82 41.82
N LYS A 571 -2.34 -61.78 42.54
CA LYS A 571 -3.65 -62.19 42.01
C LYS A 571 -4.08 -61.30 40.80
N ARG A 572 -3.83 -59.99 40.89
CA ARG A 572 -4.07 -59.04 39.78
C ARG A 572 -3.19 -59.34 38.56
N ALA A 573 -1.88 -59.50 38.75
CA ALA A 573 -0.95 -59.79 37.65
C ALA A 573 -1.28 -61.12 36.94
N GLU A 574 -1.66 -62.14 37.67
CA GLU A 574 -2.08 -63.44 37.10
C GLU A 574 -3.41 -63.35 36.36
N ALA A 575 -4.38 -62.61 36.88
CA ALA A 575 -5.66 -62.37 36.23
C ALA A 575 -5.53 -61.59 34.91
N MET A 576 -4.65 -60.57 34.86
CA MET A 576 -4.39 -59.77 33.66
C MET A 576 -3.68 -60.57 32.56
N ASN A 577 -2.84 -61.48 32.91
CA ASN A 577 -2.09 -62.33 31.97
C ASN A 577 -2.84 -63.64 31.58
N ARG A 578 -3.94 -63.95 32.25
CA ARG A 578 -4.75 -65.11 31.94
C ARG A 578 -5.40 -65.03 30.58
N LYS A 579 -5.35 -66.08 29.78
CA LYS A 579 -6.10 -66.21 28.53
C LYS A 579 -7.60 -66.25 28.82
N LEU A 580 -8.34 -65.40 28.13
CA LEU A 580 -9.79 -65.31 28.25
C LEU A 580 -10.50 -66.15 27.18
N THR A 581 -11.60 -66.80 27.59
CA THR A 581 -12.50 -67.44 26.65
C THR A 581 -13.25 -66.42 25.83
N ALA A 582 -13.87 -66.83 24.71
CA ALA A 582 -14.68 -65.94 23.86
C ALA A 582 -15.83 -65.27 24.66
N GLU A 583 -16.49 -66.03 25.56
CA GLU A 583 -17.57 -65.48 26.41
C GLU A 583 -17.04 -64.45 27.44
N GLU A 584 -15.87 -64.67 27.99
CA GLU A 584 -15.24 -63.69 28.90
C GLU A 584 -14.82 -62.42 28.17
N ARG A 585 -14.28 -62.54 26.92
CA ARG A 585 -13.95 -61.38 26.10
C ARG A 585 -15.21 -60.59 25.73
N GLU A 586 -16.31 -61.25 25.39
CA GLU A 586 -17.58 -60.59 25.10
C GLU A 586 -18.08 -59.80 26.35
N LYS A 587 -17.97 -60.35 27.55
CA LYS A 587 -18.32 -59.66 28.80
C LYS A 587 -17.47 -58.40 29.01
N VAL A 588 -16.15 -58.48 28.77
CA VAL A 588 -15.23 -57.35 28.83
C VAL A 588 -15.63 -56.31 27.79
N PHE A 589 -15.88 -56.69 26.57
CA PHE A 589 -16.30 -55.82 25.49
C PHE A 589 -17.56 -55.05 25.86
N ARG A 590 -18.62 -55.74 26.31
CA ARG A 590 -19.88 -55.07 26.71
C ARG A 590 -19.70 -54.12 27.88
N SER A 591 -18.75 -54.35 28.77
CA SER A 591 -18.44 -53.44 29.87
C SER A 591 -17.74 -52.18 29.35
N ILE A 592 -16.83 -52.31 28.39
CA ILE A 592 -16.18 -51.18 27.72
C ILE A 592 -17.22 -50.38 26.93
N GLU A 593 -18.10 -51.06 26.19
CA GLU A 593 -19.15 -50.47 25.38
C GLU A 593 -20.10 -49.56 26.23
N LYS A 594 -20.42 -49.96 27.45
CA LYS A 594 -21.24 -49.16 28.38
C LYS A 594 -20.55 -47.83 28.81
N GLU A 595 -19.26 -47.86 28.94
CA GLU A 595 -18.44 -46.73 29.38
C GLU A 595 -17.79 -45.98 28.22
N TRP A 596 -18.11 -46.37 26.93
CA TRP A 596 -17.40 -45.91 25.77
C TRP A 596 -17.40 -44.38 25.63
N GLN A 597 -18.53 -43.72 25.84
CA GLN A 597 -18.62 -42.26 25.76
C GLN A 597 -17.69 -41.60 26.83
N SER A 598 -17.70 -42.12 28.05
CA SER A 598 -16.82 -41.60 29.12
C SER A 598 -15.33 -41.78 28.79
N ILE A 599 -14.99 -42.89 28.13
CA ILE A 599 -13.63 -43.16 27.63
C ILE A 599 -13.26 -42.13 26.55
N CYS A 600 -14.13 -41.92 25.54
CA CYS A 600 -13.91 -40.95 24.47
C CYS A 600 -13.73 -39.53 25.02
N ASP A 601 -14.60 -39.08 25.94
CA ASP A 601 -14.51 -37.77 26.59
C ASP A 601 -13.19 -37.59 27.36
N SER A 602 -12.72 -38.66 28.01
CA SER A 602 -11.46 -38.65 28.71
C SER A 602 -10.23 -38.59 27.79
N VAL A 603 -10.30 -39.24 26.62
CA VAL A 603 -9.29 -39.16 25.55
C VAL A 603 -9.25 -37.74 25.00
N GLY A 604 -10.41 -37.16 24.70
CA GLY A 604 -10.51 -35.77 24.18
C GLY A 604 -9.92 -34.75 25.13
N THR A 605 -10.30 -34.82 26.43
CA THR A 605 -9.76 -33.95 27.47
C THR A 605 -8.24 -34.06 27.57
N SER A 606 -7.73 -35.26 27.41
CA SER A 606 -6.27 -35.52 27.52
C SER A 606 -5.51 -34.95 26.30
N ILE A 607 -6.05 -35.11 25.09
CA ILE A 607 -5.48 -34.54 23.88
C ILE A 607 -5.46 -33.01 23.96
N GLU A 608 -6.57 -32.38 24.32
CA GLU A 608 -6.67 -30.94 24.48
C GLU A 608 -5.65 -30.41 25.51
N GLN A 609 -5.56 -31.06 26.68
CA GLN A 609 -4.59 -30.69 27.70
C GLN A 609 -3.15 -30.87 27.23
N ALA A 610 -2.84 -31.89 26.43
CA ALA A 610 -1.50 -32.10 25.88
C ALA A 610 -1.11 -30.95 24.94
N LEU A 611 -1.98 -30.65 23.99
CA LEU A 611 -1.76 -29.60 23.02
C LEU A 611 -1.64 -28.23 23.72
N THR A 612 -2.54 -27.94 24.65
CA THR A 612 -2.58 -26.65 25.35
C THR A 612 -1.37 -26.40 26.26
N LYS A 613 -0.85 -27.45 26.91
CA LYS A 613 0.32 -27.34 27.79
C LYS A 613 1.66 -27.33 27.07
N ASP A 614 1.68 -27.70 25.79
CA ASP A 614 2.92 -27.73 25.03
C ASP A 614 3.32 -26.31 24.56
N ARG A 615 4.29 -25.74 25.28
CA ARG A 615 4.83 -24.41 24.97
C ARG A 615 5.58 -24.36 23.65
N SER A 616 6.10 -25.49 23.18
CA SER A 616 6.84 -25.55 21.90
C SER A 616 5.88 -25.42 20.71
N ILE A 617 4.80 -26.20 20.73
CA ILE A 617 3.73 -26.12 19.72
C ILE A 617 3.14 -24.71 19.68
N LYS A 618 2.74 -24.19 20.84
CA LYS A 618 2.18 -22.83 20.96
C LYS A 618 3.12 -21.76 20.39
N LYS A 619 4.41 -21.83 20.74
CA LYS A 619 5.42 -20.90 20.24
C LYS A 619 5.60 -21.00 18.72
N SER A 620 5.63 -22.21 18.17
CA SER A 620 5.83 -22.43 16.74
C SER A 620 4.65 -21.94 15.92
N ILE A 621 3.42 -22.27 16.32
CA ILE A 621 2.20 -21.82 15.62
C ILE A 621 2.08 -20.29 15.66
N ASN A 622 2.27 -19.69 16.85
CA ASN A 622 2.21 -18.23 16.99
C ASN A 622 3.33 -17.53 16.21
N ARG A 623 4.51 -18.13 16.06
CA ARG A 623 5.58 -17.62 15.20
C ARG A 623 5.16 -17.61 13.74
N VAL A 624 4.63 -18.72 13.24
CA VAL A 624 4.17 -18.83 11.86
C VAL A 624 3.04 -17.83 11.56
N ALA A 625 2.07 -17.72 12.46
CA ALA A 625 0.99 -16.74 12.35
C ALA A 625 1.52 -15.30 12.38
N TYR A 626 2.50 -15.00 13.22
CA TYR A 626 3.16 -13.70 13.27
C TYR A 626 3.94 -13.41 11.98
N GLU A 627 4.74 -14.35 11.50
CA GLU A 627 5.49 -14.21 10.24
C GLU A 627 4.56 -14.01 9.06
N PHE A 628 3.43 -14.73 9.01
CA PHE A 628 2.37 -14.51 8.04
C PHE A 628 1.80 -13.10 8.11
N MET A 629 1.43 -12.62 9.30
CA MET A 629 0.95 -11.25 9.48
C MET A 629 1.99 -10.20 9.15
N GLN A 630 3.29 -10.47 9.31
CA GLN A 630 4.36 -9.57 8.88
C GLN A 630 4.46 -9.47 7.36
N THR A 631 4.10 -10.52 6.59
CA THR A 631 4.02 -10.41 5.12
C THR A 631 2.87 -9.51 4.66
N TYR A 632 1.81 -9.39 5.46
CA TYR A 632 0.74 -8.42 5.23
C TYR A 632 1.14 -7.00 5.66
N LYS A 633 1.91 -6.86 6.74
CA LYS A 633 2.26 -5.56 7.31
C LYS A 633 3.02 -4.61 6.36
N PRO A 634 3.94 -5.04 5.46
CA PRO A 634 4.48 -4.18 4.40
C PRO A 634 3.48 -3.86 3.30
N GLN A 635 2.49 -4.71 3.07
CA GLN A 635 1.41 -4.48 2.11
C GLN A 635 0.34 -3.53 2.71
N PHE A 636 0.22 -3.51 4.04
CA PHE A 636 -0.61 -2.58 4.83
C PHE A 636 0.18 -1.39 5.37
N GLY A 637 1.45 -1.48 5.53
CA GLY A 637 2.37 -0.35 5.43
C GLY A 637 2.37 0.23 4.02
N LEU A 638 1.16 0.23 3.39
CA LEU A 638 0.76 1.03 2.23
C LEU A 638 0.90 2.53 2.48
N ARG A 639 1.25 2.89 3.66
CA ARG A 639 1.93 4.11 4.07
C ARG A 639 3.40 4.17 3.65
N SER A 640 3.97 3.11 3.09
CA SER A 640 5.12 3.09 2.23
C SER A 640 4.81 3.89 0.96
N PRO A 641 5.77 4.52 0.27
CA PRO A 641 5.65 5.75 -0.52
C PRO A 641 4.55 5.87 -1.57
N LEU A 642 3.76 4.83 -1.82
CA LEU A 642 2.60 4.89 -2.72
C LEU A 642 1.35 5.54 -2.12
N PHE A 643 1.18 5.49 -0.80
CA PHE A 643 -0.05 5.85 -0.11
C PHE A 643 0.20 6.77 1.09
N TYR A 644 1.08 7.75 0.92
CA TYR A 644 1.21 8.80 1.91
C TYR A 644 0.05 9.79 1.80
N SER A 645 -1.11 9.41 2.33
CA SER A 645 -2.07 10.35 2.87
C SER A 645 -1.66 10.65 4.31
N GLY A 646 -1.43 11.88 4.63
CA GLY A 646 -0.97 12.28 5.94
C GLY A 646 -1.85 11.78 7.06
N HIS A 647 -1.36 10.87 7.88
CA HIS A 647 -1.96 10.55 9.16
C HIS A 647 -1.46 11.52 10.21
N SER A 648 -2.06 12.68 10.23
CA SER A 648 -2.12 13.55 11.38
C SER A 648 -3.41 14.37 11.41
N THR A 649 -4.49 13.84 10.82
CA THR A 649 -5.79 14.51 10.79
C THR A 649 -6.44 14.65 12.17
N GLN A 650 -6.02 13.89 13.18
CA GLN A 650 -6.52 14.09 14.56
C GLN A 650 -6.03 15.39 15.23
N ARG A 651 -5.09 16.14 14.63
CA ARG A 651 -4.65 17.45 15.15
C ARG A 651 -5.18 18.65 14.36
N PHE A 652 -5.89 18.46 13.26
CA PHE A 652 -6.15 19.53 12.30
C PHE A 652 -7.47 20.28 12.46
N PHE A 653 -8.38 19.82 13.29
CA PHE A 653 -9.61 20.54 13.59
C PHE A 653 -9.67 20.98 15.04
N ARG A 654 -8.87 21.97 15.43
CA ARG A 654 -9.29 22.90 16.48
C ARG A 654 -9.95 24.09 15.78
N PRO A 655 -11.21 24.41 16.10
CA PRO A 655 -11.79 25.66 15.65
C PRO A 655 -10.93 26.79 16.22
N CYS A 656 -10.56 27.72 15.38
CA CYS A 656 -9.90 28.96 15.78
C CYS A 656 -10.88 29.72 16.69
N SER A 657 -10.79 29.51 18.00
CA SER A 657 -11.42 30.38 18.97
C SER A 657 -10.61 31.67 18.96
N LYS A 658 -11.30 32.75 18.61
CA LYS A 658 -10.88 34.14 18.74
C LYS A 658 -9.69 34.30 19.69
N ALA A 659 -8.52 34.62 19.14
CA ALA A 659 -7.45 35.26 19.89
C ALA A 659 -7.67 36.75 19.80
N GLU A 660 -7.82 37.32 20.99
CA GLU A 660 -7.93 38.75 21.27
C GLU A 660 -6.75 39.53 20.71
N ASP A 661 -7.08 40.72 20.24
CA ASP A 661 -6.15 41.79 19.96
C ASP A 661 -5.08 41.93 21.07
N SER A 662 -3.80 41.85 20.69
CA SER A 662 -2.76 42.70 21.27
C SER A 662 -1.42 42.58 20.52
N LEU A 663 -0.98 43.73 19.98
CA LEU A 663 0.41 44.16 19.87
C LEU A 663 1.35 43.44 18.90
N PHE A 664 1.48 43.97 17.69
CA PHE A 664 2.81 44.22 17.13
C PHE A 664 2.84 45.56 16.35
N HIS A 665 3.11 46.63 17.08
CA HIS A 665 3.83 47.78 16.54
C HIS A 665 5.30 47.55 16.87
N ALA A 666 6.15 47.52 15.88
CA ALA A 666 7.49 48.10 15.85
C ALA A 666 8.28 47.54 14.66
N SER A 667 8.52 48.40 13.79
CA SER A 667 9.77 49.05 13.37
C SER A 667 10.39 48.44 12.15
N ILE A 668 10.20 49.20 11.12
CA ILE A 668 10.95 49.27 9.86
C ILE A 668 12.41 49.66 10.23
N PHE A 669 13.34 48.84 9.70
CA PHE A 669 14.54 49.37 9.00
C PHE A 669 15.00 48.31 8.03
#